data_b6ea66cd81715540fb92c0f9a6571a0b
#
_entry.id   b6ea66cd81715540fb92c0f9a6571a0b
#
_cell.length_a   1.000
_cell.length_b   1.000
_cell.length_c   1.000
_cell.angle_alpha   90.00
_cell.angle_beta   90.00
_cell.angle_gamma   90.00
#
_symmetry.space_group_name_H-M   'P 1'
#
loop_
_entity.id
_entity.type
_entity.pdbx_description
1 polymer ?
#
loop_
_entity_poly.entity_id
_entity_poly.type
_entity_poly.pdbx_seq_one_letter_code
_entity_poly.pdbx_strand_id
1 'polypeptide(L)'
;MATPQQLQLHAPLSGVLMPLDLVPDPVFSSRVIGDGVCIDPTSTTLCAPLAGVVSNVQASGHAISITDENGVQVLMHIGLDTVNLAGKGFTSLVEEGQQVDVGQPLIEFDADFVALNARSLLTLMLVVSGEPFTWLTPETGLVESGQPFLGLNPVEQTTDAPLPQEEETLFSQPVTLANPNGLHARPAAVFAQAAKGFSASIYLHKRKESANAKSLVAIMALQTAHGDVLQVSAAGPDADVAIKSLTELLVSGCGEAVEVSAQVEVNVIEASSLTVLRGVCASPGSAYGQVVQIAEQNLAVNELGATPQVERDHLTRALAEALVDLQQLRDSAIGDAQADIFKAHQELLEDPGLLEVAHVLINGGKSAGFAWRTATESAATLFKNLGNALLAERAADLADVSQRVLMLILGIRNQAMELPEGAILIAEQLTPSQTAVLDTRKVLGFATVGGGATSHVAILARAFGLPAICGLPVQVLALVNGTQVLLDADKGELQLDPDLQAIEQLQARRQLQQQRQRHELAHATLAACTRDGHHFEVTANIASLAEAEQAMALGGEGVGLLRSEFLYLDRNHAPSHDEQATTYSAIAKALGPTRNLVVRTLDVGGDKPLAYVPMDSETNPFLGMRGIRLCLERPQLLRDQFKAILSSAGLARLHIMLPMVTQLSELRLARQLLEEEAQALGLTALPKLGIMIEVPAAALMADLFAPEVDFFSIGTNDLTQYTLAMDRDHPRLAGQADSFHPAVLRLIASTVKAAHAHGKWVGVCGAMASETLAVPLLLGLGVDELSVSVPLIPAIKAAVRDVDLVDCQGIAQQALGLESAGQVREALRLYHEATVDISLVLEN
;
A
#
# COMPACT_ATOMS: atom_id res chain seq x y z
N MET A 1 -34.92 41.14 -34.62
CA MET A 1 -34.17 40.34 -33.68
C MET A 1 -34.73 40.68 -32.31
N ALA A 2 -35.41 39.76 -31.67
CA ALA A 2 -35.97 40.01 -30.34
C ALA A 2 -34.82 40.02 -29.33
N THR A 3 -34.78 41.05 -28.48
CA THR A 3 -33.87 41.13 -27.34
C THR A 3 -34.01 39.87 -26.50
N PRO A 4 -32.92 39.18 -26.07
CA PRO A 4 -33.06 38.04 -25.20
C PRO A 4 -33.72 38.46 -23.89
N GLN A 5 -34.82 37.79 -23.56
CA GLN A 5 -35.65 38.16 -22.43
C GLN A 5 -35.02 37.63 -21.17
N GLN A 6 -34.80 38.49 -20.19
CA GLN A 6 -34.29 38.14 -18.85
C GLN A 6 -35.24 37.10 -18.23
N LEU A 7 -34.75 35.92 -17.86
CA LEU A 7 -35.55 34.91 -17.16
C LEU A 7 -35.53 35.22 -15.65
N GLN A 8 -36.74 35.34 -15.07
CA GLN A 8 -36.91 35.61 -13.65
C GLN A 8 -37.38 34.35 -12.93
N LEU A 9 -36.64 33.95 -11.92
CA LEU A 9 -36.97 32.83 -11.04
C LEU A 9 -37.66 33.32 -9.77
N HIS A 10 -38.62 32.52 -9.27
CA HIS A 10 -39.38 32.79 -8.06
C HIS A 10 -38.94 31.85 -6.94
N ALA A 11 -38.98 32.31 -5.69
CA ALA A 11 -38.60 31.50 -4.55
C ALA A 11 -39.51 30.27 -4.44
N PRO A 12 -38.91 29.05 -4.45
CA PRO A 12 -39.70 27.82 -4.44
C PRO A 12 -40.32 27.51 -3.08
N LEU A 13 -39.79 28.12 -2.01
CA LEU A 13 -40.33 28.03 -0.64
C LEU A 13 -39.92 29.25 0.17
N SER A 14 -40.60 29.50 1.32
CA SER A 14 -40.23 30.55 2.26
C SER A 14 -39.06 30.08 3.12
N GLY A 15 -38.09 31.00 3.37
CA GLY A 15 -36.93 30.67 4.20
C GLY A 15 -35.82 31.70 4.14
N VAL A 16 -34.69 31.34 4.67
CA VAL A 16 -33.47 32.18 4.65
C VAL A 16 -32.63 31.82 3.43
N LEU A 17 -32.38 32.76 2.55
CA LEU A 17 -31.55 32.57 1.37
C LEU A 17 -30.07 32.50 1.75
N MET A 18 -29.38 31.50 1.27
CA MET A 18 -27.95 31.23 1.52
C MET A 18 -27.21 30.94 0.22
N PRO A 19 -25.95 31.40 0.08
CA PRO A 19 -25.09 31.00 -1.02
C PRO A 19 -24.82 29.47 -1.00
N LEU A 20 -24.70 28.86 -2.18
CA LEU A 20 -24.36 27.42 -2.29
C LEU A 20 -23.03 27.08 -1.59
N ASP A 21 -22.10 28.00 -1.53
CA ASP A 21 -20.77 27.80 -0.91
C ASP A 21 -20.86 27.49 0.61
N LEU A 22 -22.02 27.81 1.24
CA LEU A 22 -22.28 27.52 2.66
C LEU A 22 -23.02 26.19 2.90
N VAL A 23 -23.39 25.50 1.83
CA VAL A 23 -24.03 24.19 1.94
C VAL A 23 -23.00 23.14 2.38
N PRO A 24 -23.25 22.41 3.49
CA PRO A 24 -22.29 21.41 4.01
C PRO A 24 -22.32 20.09 3.20
N ASP A 25 -22.30 20.20 1.88
CA ASP A 25 -22.24 19.11 0.93
C ASP A 25 -21.37 19.49 -0.26
N PRO A 26 -20.24 18.78 -0.49
CA PRO A 26 -19.28 19.10 -1.55
C PRO A 26 -19.85 19.05 -2.96
N VAL A 27 -20.84 18.20 -3.22
CA VAL A 27 -21.47 18.03 -4.55
C VAL A 27 -22.22 19.30 -4.94
N PHE A 28 -22.88 19.92 -3.99
CA PHE A 28 -23.68 21.13 -4.21
C PHE A 28 -22.84 22.41 -4.05
N SER A 29 -21.98 22.49 -3.02
CA SER A 29 -21.15 23.66 -2.78
C SER A 29 -20.11 23.90 -3.86
N SER A 30 -19.63 22.86 -4.55
CA SER A 30 -18.70 22.95 -5.68
C SER A 30 -19.38 23.23 -7.04
N ARG A 31 -20.71 23.37 -7.06
CA ARG A 31 -21.53 23.66 -8.26
C ARG A 31 -21.39 22.66 -9.41
N VAL A 32 -20.98 21.41 -9.09
CA VAL A 32 -20.79 20.34 -10.10
C VAL A 32 -22.07 19.99 -10.83
N ILE A 33 -23.23 20.05 -10.15
CA ILE A 33 -24.54 19.71 -10.73
C ILE A 33 -25.16 20.92 -11.46
N GLY A 34 -24.85 22.12 -11.04
CA GLY A 34 -25.39 23.37 -11.56
C GLY A 34 -25.11 24.52 -10.60
N ASP A 35 -25.27 25.75 -11.10
CA ASP A 35 -25.18 26.93 -10.25
C ASP A 35 -26.57 27.34 -9.72
N GLY A 36 -26.63 27.96 -8.56
CA GLY A 36 -27.92 28.29 -7.94
C GLY A 36 -27.81 28.86 -6.55
N VAL A 37 -28.83 28.60 -5.75
CA VAL A 37 -28.97 29.08 -4.38
C VAL A 37 -29.46 27.98 -3.45
N CYS A 38 -29.21 28.18 -2.15
CA CYS A 38 -29.75 27.36 -1.10
C CYS A 38 -30.74 28.17 -0.24
N ILE A 39 -31.80 27.54 0.22
CA ILE A 39 -32.78 28.14 1.14
C ILE A 39 -32.88 27.27 2.39
N ASP A 40 -32.70 27.87 3.56
CA ASP A 40 -33.04 27.22 4.83
C ASP A 40 -34.56 27.41 5.05
N PRO A 41 -35.40 26.34 4.91
CA PRO A 41 -36.82 26.49 4.75
C PRO A 41 -37.53 26.82 6.06
N THR A 42 -38.49 27.73 5.98
CA THR A 42 -39.50 28.02 7.04
C THR A 42 -40.90 27.59 6.64
N SER A 43 -41.07 27.05 5.40
CA SER A 43 -42.32 26.46 4.89
C SER A 43 -42.12 25.00 4.53
N THR A 44 -43.20 24.25 4.42
CA THR A 44 -43.18 22.78 4.19
C THR A 44 -43.71 22.38 2.80
N THR A 45 -43.91 23.35 1.93
CA THR A 45 -44.43 23.14 0.56
C THR A 45 -43.47 23.74 -0.46
N LEU A 46 -42.88 22.89 -1.30
CA LEU A 46 -42.05 23.30 -2.43
C LEU A 46 -42.98 23.71 -3.60
N CYS A 47 -42.77 24.89 -4.17
CA CYS A 47 -43.53 25.42 -5.30
C CYS A 47 -42.62 25.61 -6.55
N ALA A 48 -43.25 25.70 -7.72
CA ALA A 48 -42.60 25.91 -9.00
C ALA A 48 -41.94 27.29 -9.09
N PRO A 49 -40.58 27.38 -9.33
CA PRO A 49 -39.89 28.65 -9.45
C PRO A 49 -40.07 29.32 -10.81
N LEU A 50 -40.54 28.57 -11.81
CA LEU A 50 -40.83 29.06 -13.17
C LEU A 50 -42.00 28.24 -13.77
N ALA A 51 -42.65 28.75 -14.81
CA ALA A 51 -43.64 28.01 -15.60
C ALA A 51 -42.91 27.05 -16.56
N GLY A 52 -43.35 25.78 -16.64
CA GLY A 52 -42.71 24.78 -17.50
C GLY A 52 -43.28 23.40 -17.36
N VAL A 53 -42.59 22.42 -17.86
CA VAL A 53 -42.97 21.00 -17.78
C VAL A 53 -42.10 20.32 -16.72
N VAL A 54 -42.70 19.52 -15.84
CA VAL A 54 -41.99 18.67 -14.89
C VAL A 54 -41.20 17.63 -15.69
N SER A 55 -39.89 17.78 -15.75
CA SER A 55 -39.02 16.94 -16.55
C SER A 55 -38.53 15.68 -15.82
N ASN A 56 -38.53 15.72 -14.49
CA ASN A 56 -38.21 14.55 -13.67
C ASN A 56 -38.73 14.71 -12.23
N VAL A 57 -39.28 13.63 -11.67
CA VAL A 57 -39.61 13.50 -10.24
C VAL A 57 -38.85 12.30 -9.70
N GLN A 58 -37.95 12.50 -8.74
CA GLN A 58 -37.26 11.38 -8.13
C GLN A 58 -38.22 10.44 -7.41
N ALA A 59 -38.01 9.13 -7.54
CA ALA A 59 -38.91 8.10 -6.98
C ALA A 59 -39.10 8.21 -5.46
N SER A 60 -38.12 8.77 -4.73
CA SER A 60 -38.19 9.09 -3.29
C SER A 60 -38.80 10.46 -2.99
N GLY A 61 -39.32 11.21 -3.98
CA GLY A 61 -40.05 12.44 -3.80
C GLY A 61 -39.29 13.64 -3.23
N HIS A 62 -37.97 13.54 -2.99
CA HIS A 62 -37.18 14.59 -2.37
C HIS A 62 -36.58 15.59 -3.37
N ALA A 63 -36.61 15.27 -4.66
CA ALA A 63 -36.10 16.14 -5.73
C ALA A 63 -36.97 16.13 -6.97
N ILE A 64 -37.05 17.28 -7.64
CA ILE A 64 -37.85 17.51 -8.83
C ILE A 64 -37.16 18.49 -9.78
N SER A 65 -37.28 18.29 -11.09
CA SER A 65 -36.80 19.19 -12.13
C SER A 65 -37.95 19.72 -12.99
N ILE A 66 -37.87 21.01 -13.36
CA ILE A 66 -38.79 21.68 -14.29
C ILE A 66 -37.97 22.25 -15.45
N THR A 67 -38.48 22.12 -16.66
CA THR A 67 -37.90 22.70 -17.88
C THR A 67 -38.86 23.69 -18.48
N ASP A 68 -38.40 24.94 -18.73
CA ASP A 68 -39.19 25.99 -19.37
C ASP A 68 -39.29 25.80 -20.90
N GLU A 69 -40.06 26.68 -21.57
CA GLU A 69 -40.22 26.65 -23.04
C GLU A 69 -38.92 26.97 -23.81
N ASN A 70 -37.91 27.56 -23.17
CA ASN A 70 -36.60 27.87 -23.76
C ASN A 70 -35.54 26.82 -23.49
N GLY A 71 -35.89 25.70 -22.80
CA GLY A 71 -34.97 24.62 -22.46
C GLY A 71 -34.17 24.86 -21.19
N VAL A 72 -34.45 25.89 -20.41
CA VAL A 72 -33.80 26.13 -19.11
C VAL A 72 -34.35 25.12 -18.10
N GLN A 73 -33.49 24.33 -17.53
CA GLN A 73 -33.86 23.32 -16.55
C GLN A 73 -33.43 23.76 -15.14
N VAL A 74 -34.40 23.74 -14.21
CA VAL A 74 -34.18 24.02 -12.79
C VAL A 74 -34.42 22.76 -11.98
N LEU A 75 -33.43 22.31 -11.25
CA LEU A 75 -33.49 21.22 -10.28
C LEU A 75 -33.68 21.77 -8.88
N MET A 76 -34.66 21.24 -8.17
CA MET A 76 -34.89 21.52 -6.75
C MET A 76 -34.70 20.25 -5.94
N HIS A 77 -33.95 20.33 -4.82
CA HIS A 77 -33.60 19.22 -3.97
C HIS A 77 -33.86 19.58 -2.51
N ILE A 78 -34.80 18.92 -1.85
CA ILE A 78 -35.21 19.19 -0.47
C ILE A 78 -34.30 18.44 0.49
N GLY A 79 -33.59 19.18 1.34
CA GLY A 79 -32.68 18.61 2.37
C GLY A 79 -31.40 17.99 1.80
N LEU A 80 -30.50 17.58 2.68
CA LEU A 80 -29.28 16.87 2.35
C LEU A 80 -29.37 15.42 2.84
N ASP A 81 -28.88 14.45 2.07
CA ASP A 81 -28.95 13.01 2.32
C ASP A 81 -30.37 12.44 2.43
N THR A 82 -31.37 13.16 1.95
CA THR A 82 -32.78 12.80 2.00
C THR A 82 -33.15 11.61 1.11
N VAL A 83 -32.30 11.23 0.17
CA VAL A 83 -32.43 9.99 -0.61
C VAL A 83 -32.52 8.75 0.30
N ASN A 84 -31.84 8.77 1.44
CA ASN A 84 -31.81 7.69 2.42
C ASN A 84 -33.15 7.49 3.16
N LEU A 85 -34.08 8.46 3.10
CA LEU A 85 -35.37 8.37 3.71
C LEU A 85 -36.37 7.50 2.90
N ALA A 86 -35.98 7.08 1.68
CA ALA A 86 -36.76 6.20 0.79
C ALA A 86 -38.21 6.66 0.59
N GLY A 87 -38.39 7.98 0.49
CA GLY A 87 -39.69 8.62 0.24
C GLY A 87 -40.52 8.93 1.50
N LYS A 88 -40.12 8.54 2.67
CA LYS A 88 -40.83 8.88 3.92
C LYS A 88 -40.67 10.37 4.22
N GLY A 89 -41.77 11.02 4.54
CA GLY A 89 -41.84 12.45 4.82
C GLY A 89 -41.96 13.34 3.56
N PHE A 90 -42.18 12.77 2.36
CA PHE A 90 -42.40 13.52 1.12
C PHE A 90 -43.69 13.06 0.43
N THR A 91 -44.45 14.02 -0.10
CA THR A 91 -45.65 13.77 -0.89
C THR A 91 -45.58 14.59 -2.17
N SER A 92 -45.38 13.94 -3.31
CA SER A 92 -45.42 14.62 -4.61
C SER A 92 -46.88 14.97 -4.97
N LEU A 93 -47.09 16.22 -5.39
CA LEU A 93 -48.40 16.73 -5.81
C LEU A 93 -48.54 16.78 -7.34
N VAL A 94 -47.47 16.46 -8.07
CA VAL A 94 -47.37 16.48 -9.52
C VAL A 94 -46.69 15.22 -10.06
N GLU A 95 -46.94 14.96 -11.35
CA GLU A 95 -46.34 13.82 -12.07
C GLU A 95 -45.38 14.32 -13.16
N GLU A 96 -44.46 13.45 -13.59
CA GLU A 96 -43.55 13.74 -14.70
C GLU A 96 -44.33 13.95 -16.00
N GLY A 97 -43.98 14.99 -16.76
CA GLY A 97 -44.67 15.41 -17.96
C GLY A 97 -45.82 16.42 -17.71
N GLN A 98 -46.16 16.72 -16.45
CA GLN A 98 -47.21 17.69 -16.11
C GLN A 98 -46.70 19.11 -16.34
N GLN A 99 -47.57 19.95 -16.92
CA GLN A 99 -47.33 21.40 -17.04
C GLN A 99 -47.69 22.10 -15.74
N VAL A 100 -46.83 22.99 -15.29
CA VAL A 100 -46.98 23.73 -14.03
C VAL A 100 -46.76 25.25 -14.25
N ASP A 101 -47.50 26.02 -13.49
CA ASP A 101 -47.41 27.50 -13.46
C ASP A 101 -46.50 27.95 -12.28
N VAL A 102 -45.92 29.15 -12.36
CA VAL A 102 -45.15 29.77 -11.27
C VAL A 102 -45.92 29.76 -9.95
N GLY A 103 -45.27 29.29 -8.87
CA GLY A 103 -45.89 29.25 -7.54
C GLY A 103 -46.82 28.04 -7.31
N GLN A 104 -47.00 27.17 -8.29
CA GLN A 104 -47.83 25.97 -8.13
C GLN A 104 -47.14 24.99 -7.15
N PRO A 105 -47.87 24.42 -6.15
CA PRO A 105 -47.33 23.40 -5.26
C PRO A 105 -46.85 22.13 -6.02
N LEU A 106 -45.66 21.65 -5.67
CA LEU A 106 -45.02 20.52 -6.31
C LEU A 106 -44.82 19.32 -5.35
N ILE A 107 -44.29 19.59 -4.16
CA ILE A 107 -44.00 18.60 -3.13
C ILE A 107 -44.35 19.17 -1.76
N GLU A 108 -45.11 18.42 -0.96
CA GLU A 108 -45.24 18.65 0.47
C GLU A 108 -44.27 17.76 1.24
N PHE A 109 -43.59 18.27 2.29
CA PHE A 109 -42.68 17.52 3.11
C PHE A 109 -42.87 17.78 4.59
N ASP A 110 -42.66 16.76 5.40
CA ASP A 110 -42.66 16.80 6.86
C ASP A 110 -41.30 17.33 7.35
N ALA A 111 -41.21 18.64 7.65
CA ALA A 111 -39.98 19.29 8.04
C ALA A 111 -39.40 18.69 9.33
N ASP A 112 -40.23 18.33 10.31
CA ASP A 112 -39.79 17.76 11.58
C ASP A 112 -39.19 16.38 11.36
N PHE A 113 -39.86 15.54 10.56
CA PHE A 113 -39.36 14.22 10.22
C PHE A 113 -38.06 14.29 9.44
N VAL A 114 -37.95 15.16 8.44
CA VAL A 114 -36.72 15.32 7.63
C VAL A 114 -35.59 15.88 8.49
N ALA A 115 -35.84 16.86 9.36
CA ALA A 115 -34.84 17.43 10.26
C ALA A 115 -34.24 16.40 11.22
N LEU A 116 -35.04 15.44 11.69
CA LEU A 116 -34.62 14.41 12.64
C LEU A 116 -33.90 13.22 11.97
N ASN A 117 -34.12 12.98 10.66
CA ASN A 117 -33.69 11.77 9.98
C ASN A 117 -32.76 12.02 8.77
N ALA A 118 -32.55 13.27 8.37
CA ALA A 118 -31.62 13.67 7.31
C ALA A 118 -30.52 14.57 7.87
N ARG A 119 -29.47 14.80 7.09
CA ARG A 119 -28.35 15.62 7.51
C ARG A 119 -28.70 17.10 7.67
N SER A 120 -29.61 17.62 6.86
CA SER A 120 -30.05 19.01 6.90
C SER A 120 -31.36 19.19 6.14
N LEU A 121 -32.13 20.25 6.49
CA LEU A 121 -33.31 20.70 5.74
C LEU A 121 -32.99 21.66 4.58
N LEU A 122 -31.72 22.08 4.43
CA LEU A 122 -31.29 23.01 3.41
C LEU A 122 -31.76 22.57 2.03
N THR A 123 -32.61 23.38 1.41
CA THR A 123 -33.22 23.07 0.13
C THR A 123 -32.52 23.85 -0.99
N LEU A 124 -32.10 23.12 -2.00
CA LEU A 124 -31.32 23.61 -3.12
C LEU A 124 -32.18 23.92 -4.32
N MET A 125 -31.93 25.02 -5.02
CA MET A 125 -32.48 25.34 -6.33
C MET A 125 -31.33 25.63 -7.30
N LEU A 126 -31.13 24.76 -8.28
CA LEU A 126 -30.00 24.74 -9.19
C LEU A 126 -30.46 24.89 -10.64
N VAL A 127 -29.80 25.72 -11.42
CA VAL A 127 -29.96 25.74 -12.89
C VAL A 127 -28.95 24.77 -13.49
N VAL A 128 -29.46 23.76 -14.19
CA VAL A 128 -28.70 22.63 -14.74
C VAL A 128 -28.62 22.64 -16.27
N SER A 129 -29.05 23.75 -16.93
CA SER A 129 -28.94 23.91 -18.38
C SER A 129 -27.55 24.28 -18.84
N GLY A 130 -27.13 23.82 -20.04
CA GLY A 130 -25.74 23.97 -20.56
C GLY A 130 -25.39 25.35 -21.14
N GLU A 131 -26.27 26.35 -21.13
CA GLU A 131 -26.00 27.71 -21.61
C GLU A 131 -25.42 28.56 -20.45
N PRO A 132 -24.38 29.39 -20.67
CA PRO A 132 -23.81 30.24 -19.64
C PRO A 132 -24.75 31.41 -19.35
N PHE A 133 -25.16 31.56 -18.07
CA PHE A 133 -25.92 32.68 -17.57
C PHE A 133 -25.08 33.49 -16.57
N THR A 134 -25.26 34.81 -16.55
CA THR A 134 -24.80 35.64 -15.45
C THR A 134 -25.91 35.82 -14.44
N TRP A 135 -25.60 35.52 -13.18
CA TRP A 135 -26.51 35.72 -12.06
C TRP A 135 -26.59 37.21 -11.69
N LEU A 136 -27.77 37.73 -11.50
CA LEU A 136 -27.96 38.90 -10.73
C LEU A 136 -28.01 38.46 -9.26
N THR A 137 -26.91 38.66 -8.50
CA THR A 137 -26.72 38.24 -7.12
C THR A 137 -27.92 38.64 -6.26
N PRO A 138 -28.62 37.65 -5.64
CA PRO A 138 -29.68 37.98 -4.67
C PRO A 138 -29.01 38.53 -3.39
N GLU A 139 -29.71 39.50 -2.77
CA GLU A 139 -29.36 39.88 -1.42
C GLU A 139 -29.61 38.71 -0.47
N THR A 140 -28.66 38.38 0.40
CA THR A 140 -28.88 37.37 1.46
C THR A 140 -29.97 37.90 2.38
N GLY A 141 -31.01 37.07 2.67
CA GLY A 141 -32.10 37.47 3.53
C GLY A 141 -33.30 36.53 3.50
N LEU A 142 -34.39 36.92 4.11
CA LEU A 142 -35.65 36.17 4.08
C LEU A 142 -36.33 36.30 2.70
N VAL A 143 -36.76 35.15 2.15
CA VAL A 143 -37.59 35.09 0.91
C VAL A 143 -38.94 34.46 1.24
N GLU A 144 -39.96 34.89 0.54
CA GLU A 144 -41.32 34.28 0.62
C GLU A 144 -41.60 33.46 -0.63
N SER A 145 -42.23 32.29 -0.47
CA SER A 145 -42.61 31.43 -1.59
C SER A 145 -43.39 32.18 -2.66
N GLY A 146 -43.00 31.99 -3.93
CA GLY A 146 -43.58 32.68 -5.08
C GLY A 146 -43.08 34.10 -5.31
N GLN A 147 -42.25 34.69 -4.44
CA GLN A 147 -41.67 36.00 -4.65
C GLN A 147 -40.56 35.92 -5.73
N PRO A 148 -40.55 36.85 -6.72
CA PRO A 148 -39.43 36.92 -7.65
C PRO A 148 -38.18 37.38 -6.90
N PHE A 149 -37.09 36.59 -7.04
CA PHE A 149 -35.86 36.87 -6.24
C PHE A 149 -34.55 36.71 -7.01
N LEU A 150 -34.57 36.05 -8.18
CA LEU A 150 -33.37 35.75 -8.94
C LEU A 150 -33.57 36.01 -10.42
N GLY A 151 -32.68 36.80 -11.05
CA GLY A 151 -32.66 37.05 -12.48
C GLY A 151 -31.51 36.34 -13.18
N LEU A 152 -31.79 35.73 -14.35
CA LEU A 152 -30.78 35.15 -15.22
C LEU A 152 -30.65 35.98 -16.49
N ASN A 153 -29.45 36.51 -16.76
CA ASN A 153 -29.17 37.17 -18.03
C ASN A 153 -28.32 36.24 -18.91
N PRO A 154 -28.74 35.98 -20.15
CA PRO A 154 -27.89 35.26 -21.10
C PRO A 154 -26.61 36.07 -21.36
N VAL A 155 -25.46 35.43 -21.42
CA VAL A 155 -24.20 36.10 -21.74
C VAL A 155 -24.20 36.40 -23.23
N GLU A 156 -24.28 37.72 -23.60
CA GLU A 156 -23.99 38.14 -24.99
C GLU A 156 -22.55 37.81 -25.33
N GLN A 157 -22.37 36.94 -26.31
CA GLN A 157 -21.04 36.68 -26.90
C GLN A 157 -20.57 37.92 -27.62
N THR A 158 -19.71 38.72 -27.03
CA THR A 158 -18.98 39.77 -27.73
C THR A 158 -17.99 39.11 -28.67
N THR A 159 -18.29 39.11 -29.94
CA THR A 159 -17.41 38.73 -31.04
C THR A 159 -16.32 39.79 -31.23
N ASP A 160 -15.20 39.71 -30.51
CA ASP A 160 -13.91 40.24 -30.90
C ASP A 160 -12.75 39.75 -30.01
N ALA A 161 -12.53 38.44 -30.02
CA ALA A 161 -11.25 37.80 -29.78
C ALA A 161 -11.16 36.63 -30.74
N PRO A 162 -9.99 36.35 -31.37
CA PRO A 162 -9.87 35.18 -32.24
C PRO A 162 -10.22 33.94 -31.38
N LEU A 163 -11.25 33.23 -31.81
CA LEU A 163 -11.66 31.94 -31.32
C LEU A 163 -10.43 31.05 -31.21
N PRO A 164 -10.16 30.41 -30.04
CA PRO A 164 -9.32 29.23 -30.03
C PRO A 164 -10.00 28.25 -31.00
N GLN A 165 -9.22 27.76 -31.98
CA GLN A 165 -9.70 26.69 -32.83
C GLN A 165 -10.27 25.59 -31.89
N GLU A 166 -11.48 25.14 -32.19
CA GLU A 166 -12.05 23.96 -31.52
C GLU A 166 -11.05 22.81 -31.77
N GLU A 167 -10.22 22.52 -30.80
CA GLU A 167 -9.36 21.35 -30.83
C GLU A 167 -10.31 20.14 -30.74
N GLU A 168 -10.30 19.33 -31.79
CA GLU A 168 -11.14 18.14 -31.89
C GLU A 168 -10.81 17.22 -30.72
N THR A 169 -11.76 17.01 -29.81
CA THR A 169 -11.58 16.09 -28.69
C THR A 169 -11.62 14.66 -29.20
N LEU A 170 -10.52 13.98 -29.09
CA LEU A 170 -10.37 12.59 -29.50
C LEU A 170 -10.72 11.67 -28.33
N PHE A 171 -11.27 10.51 -28.64
CA PHE A 171 -11.63 9.50 -27.63
C PHE A 171 -10.96 8.17 -27.94
N SER A 172 -10.52 7.46 -26.88
CA SER A 172 -10.02 6.08 -27.00
C SER A 172 -11.16 5.10 -27.32
N GLN A 173 -10.80 3.89 -27.71
CA GLN A 173 -11.74 2.76 -27.56
C GLN A 173 -12.01 2.54 -26.06
N PRO A 174 -13.23 2.09 -25.69
CA PRO A 174 -13.51 1.71 -24.30
C PRO A 174 -12.58 0.58 -23.84
N VAL A 175 -12.00 0.73 -22.65
CA VAL A 175 -11.09 -0.23 -22.00
C VAL A 175 -11.78 -0.81 -20.77
N THR A 176 -11.84 -2.11 -20.65
CA THR A 176 -12.29 -2.77 -19.43
C THR A 176 -11.13 -2.83 -18.46
N LEU A 177 -11.31 -2.24 -17.27
CA LEU A 177 -10.27 -2.15 -16.24
C LEU A 177 -9.98 -3.53 -15.66
N ALA A 178 -8.72 -3.95 -15.76
CA ALA A 178 -8.24 -5.23 -15.28
C ALA A 178 -7.84 -5.21 -13.79
N ASN A 179 -7.57 -4.02 -13.23
CA ASN A 179 -7.16 -3.85 -11.82
C ASN A 179 -8.25 -4.33 -10.86
N PRO A 180 -7.99 -5.26 -9.92
CA PRO A 180 -9.00 -5.82 -9.01
C PRO A 180 -9.62 -4.81 -8.08
N ASN A 181 -8.78 -3.88 -7.60
CA ASN A 181 -9.21 -2.82 -6.69
C ASN A 181 -9.45 -1.49 -7.42
N GLY A 182 -9.66 -1.53 -8.75
CA GLY A 182 -9.78 -0.33 -9.56
C GLY A 182 -8.48 0.46 -9.68
N LEU A 183 -8.58 1.70 -10.17
CA LEU A 183 -7.45 2.63 -10.17
C LEU A 183 -7.29 3.25 -8.78
N HIS A 184 -6.82 2.45 -7.82
CA HIS A 184 -6.43 2.95 -6.51
C HIS A 184 -5.06 3.68 -6.57
N ALA A 185 -4.51 4.09 -5.43
CA ALA A 185 -3.40 5.05 -5.35
C ALA A 185 -2.22 4.76 -6.29
N ARG A 186 -1.70 3.53 -6.35
CA ARG A 186 -0.52 3.20 -7.18
C ARG A 186 -0.83 3.25 -8.68
N PRO A 187 -1.84 2.53 -9.22
CA PRO A 187 -2.18 2.63 -10.63
C PRO A 187 -2.71 4.01 -11.02
N ALA A 188 -3.43 4.71 -10.13
CA ALA A 188 -3.87 6.08 -10.37
C ALA A 188 -2.68 7.05 -10.45
N ALA A 189 -1.65 6.88 -9.60
CA ALA A 189 -0.43 7.68 -9.64
C ALA A 189 0.37 7.45 -10.92
N VAL A 190 0.54 6.19 -11.33
CA VAL A 190 1.22 5.83 -12.59
C VAL A 190 0.48 6.42 -13.79
N PHE A 191 -0.85 6.32 -13.80
CA PHE A 191 -1.68 6.90 -14.85
C PHE A 191 -1.61 8.44 -14.89
N ALA A 192 -1.73 9.10 -13.72
CA ALA A 192 -1.63 10.54 -13.61
C ALA A 192 -0.26 11.06 -14.02
N GLN A 193 0.81 10.38 -13.63
CA GLN A 193 2.18 10.74 -14.00
C GLN A 193 2.41 10.61 -15.51
N ALA A 194 1.91 9.55 -16.13
CA ALA A 194 1.97 9.39 -17.58
C ALA A 194 1.16 10.49 -18.29
N ALA A 195 -0.02 10.84 -17.79
CA ALA A 195 -0.86 11.90 -18.34
C ALA A 195 -0.21 13.29 -18.23
N LYS A 196 0.52 13.59 -17.14
CA LYS A 196 1.28 14.84 -16.95
C LYS A 196 2.39 15.04 -18.00
N GLY A 197 2.87 13.97 -18.62
CA GLY A 197 3.88 14.03 -19.69
C GLY A 197 3.37 14.63 -21.01
N PHE A 198 2.07 14.85 -21.17
CA PHE A 198 1.44 15.39 -22.37
C PHE A 198 0.94 16.81 -22.14
N SER A 199 0.99 17.64 -23.19
CA SER A 199 0.45 19.01 -23.17
C SER A 199 -1.07 19.06 -23.31
N ALA A 200 -1.69 18.04 -23.94
CA ALA A 200 -3.13 17.94 -24.12
C ALA A 200 -3.92 17.98 -22.81
N SER A 201 -5.13 18.49 -22.86
CA SER A 201 -6.13 18.33 -21.79
C SER A 201 -6.71 16.92 -21.87
N ILE A 202 -6.52 16.12 -20.81
CA ILE A 202 -6.85 14.70 -20.81
C ILE A 202 -7.84 14.39 -19.70
N TYR A 203 -8.91 13.65 -20.03
CA TYR A 203 -9.90 13.20 -19.08
C TYR A 203 -10.11 11.69 -19.16
N LEU A 204 -10.32 11.08 -18.00
CA LEU A 204 -10.69 9.68 -17.86
C LEU A 204 -12.20 9.61 -17.57
N HIS A 205 -12.94 8.84 -18.34
CA HIS A 205 -14.40 8.71 -18.25
C HIS A 205 -14.78 7.33 -17.74
N LYS A 206 -15.74 7.28 -16.80
CA LYS A 206 -16.43 6.09 -16.33
C LYS A 206 -17.92 6.33 -16.45
N ARG A 207 -18.58 5.70 -17.42
CA ARG A 207 -20.03 5.92 -17.74
C ARG A 207 -20.34 7.40 -18.02
N LYS A 208 -20.96 8.11 -17.06
CA LYS A 208 -21.29 9.54 -17.16
C LYS A 208 -20.36 10.45 -16.34
N GLU A 209 -19.44 9.86 -15.57
CA GLU A 209 -18.49 10.58 -14.74
C GLU A 209 -17.19 10.79 -15.50
N SER A 210 -16.49 11.89 -15.23
CA SER A 210 -15.19 12.18 -15.82
C SER A 210 -14.26 12.78 -14.78
N ALA A 211 -12.96 12.46 -14.89
CA ALA A 211 -11.92 12.97 -14.02
C ALA A 211 -10.77 13.52 -14.85
N ASN A 212 -10.15 14.60 -14.38
CA ASN A 212 -8.89 15.08 -14.96
C ASN A 212 -7.82 14.01 -14.82
N ALA A 213 -7.34 13.48 -15.94
CA ALA A 213 -6.37 12.39 -15.99
C ALA A 213 -5.00 12.74 -15.39
N LYS A 214 -4.70 14.03 -15.20
CA LYS A 214 -3.46 14.53 -14.59
C LYS A 214 -3.58 14.68 -13.05
N SER A 215 -4.79 14.52 -12.48
CA SER A 215 -5.03 14.60 -11.04
C SER A 215 -5.22 13.21 -10.44
N LEU A 216 -4.31 12.83 -9.54
CA LEU A 216 -4.40 11.59 -8.76
C LEU A 216 -5.71 11.54 -7.95
N VAL A 217 -6.06 12.65 -7.30
CA VAL A 217 -7.26 12.77 -6.47
C VAL A 217 -8.53 12.60 -7.31
N ALA A 218 -8.59 13.24 -8.50
CA ALA A 218 -9.74 13.16 -9.39
C ALA A 218 -9.93 11.73 -9.97
N ILE A 219 -8.85 11.05 -10.35
CA ILE A 219 -8.90 9.67 -10.84
C ILE A 219 -9.43 8.73 -9.74
N MET A 220 -8.93 8.87 -8.52
CA MET A 220 -9.37 8.06 -7.38
C MET A 220 -10.84 8.33 -7.03
N ALA A 221 -11.31 9.56 -7.20
CA ALA A 221 -12.71 9.94 -6.96
C ALA A 221 -13.71 9.25 -7.91
N LEU A 222 -13.27 8.75 -9.09
CA LEU A 222 -14.11 7.94 -9.98
C LEU A 222 -14.49 6.57 -9.40
N GLN A 223 -13.91 6.17 -8.27
CA GLN A 223 -14.22 4.90 -7.59
C GLN A 223 -14.28 3.71 -8.56
N THR A 224 -13.27 3.59 -9.39
CA THR A 224 -13.23 2.53 -10.38
C THR A 224 -13.06 1.17 -9.70
N ALA A 225 -13.75 0.15 -10.22
CA ALA A 225 -13.65 -1.23 -9.74
C ALA A 225 -13.22 -2.15 -10.90
N HIS A 226 -12.81 -3.36 -10.53
CA HIS A 226 -12.54 -4.41 -11.52
C HIS A 226 -13.73 -4.60 -12.47
N GLY A 227 -13.44 -4.66 -13.77
CA GLY A 227 -14.48 -4.83 -14.80
C GLY A 227 -15.19 -3.53 -15.22
N ASP A 228 -14.90 -2.38 -14.61
CA ASP A 228 -15.42 -1.11 -15.09
C ASP A 228 -14.88 -0.78 -16.48
N VAL A 229 -15.76 -0.23 -17.31
CA VAL A 229 -15.38 0.23 -18.66
C VAL A 229 -15.01 1.70 -18.58
N LEU A 230 -13.74 2.00 -18.91
CA LEU A 230 -13.19 3.33 -18.91
C LEU A 230 -12.89 3.80 -20.34
N GLN A 231 -12.88 5.12 -20.55
CA GLN A 231 -12.52 5.73 -21.82
C GLN A 231 -11.69 6.98 -21.58
N VAL A 232 -10.61 7.14 -22.33
CA VAL A 232 -9.76 8.33 -22.27
C VAL A 232 -10.19 9.31 -23.36
N SER A 233 -10.32 10.60 -23.01
CA SER A 233 -10.45 11.67 -24.00
C SER A 233 -9.27 12.63 -23.88
N ALA A 234 -8.84 13.20 -25.02
CA ALA A 234 -7.79 14.18 -25.05
C ALA A 234 -8.07 15.25 -26.11
N ALA A 235 -7.72 16.51 -25.80
CA ALA A 235 -7.79 17.65 -26.71
C ALA A 235 -6.47 18.44 -26.62
N GLY A 236 -5.82 18.69 -27.73
CA GLY A 236 -4.54 19.38 -27.78
C GLY A 236 -3.58 18.81 -28.83
N PRO A 237 -2.40 19.43 -28.99
CA PRO A 237 -1.50 19.14 -30.12
C PRO A 237 -0.89 17.73 -30.08
N ASP A 238 -0.88 17.07 -28.94
CA ASP A 238 -0.37 15.69 -28.73
C ASP A 238 -1.47 14.69 -28.29
N ALA A 239 -2.76 15.03 -28.53
CA ALA A 239 -3.91 14.25 -28.11
C ALA A 239 -3.90 12.80 -28.65
N ASP A 240 -3.55 12.59 -29.92
CA ASP A 240 -3.47 11.24 -30.53
C ASP A 240 -2.45 10.34 -29.82
N VAL A 241 -1.29 10.90 -29.49
CA VAL A 241 -0.20 10.17 -28.82
C VAL A 241 -0.58 9.88 -27.38
N ALA A 242 -1.19 10.86 -26.70
CA ALA A 242 -1.67 10.73 -25.32
C ALA A 242 -2.72 9.63 -25.19
N ILE A 243 -3.75 9.62 -26.05
CA ILE A 243 -4.80 8.60 -26.07
C ILE A 243 -4.21 7.21 -26.24
N LYS A 244 -3.31 7.03 -27.21
CA LYS A 244 -2.71 5.72 -27.49
C LYS A 244 -1.90 5.21 -26.29
N SER A 245 -1.00 6.04 -25.77
CA SER A 245 -0.13 5.69 -24.65
C SER A 245 -0.92 5.39 -23.37
N LEU A 246 -1.90 6.24 -23.04
CA LEU A 246 -2.70 6.07 -21.82
C LEU A 246 -3.71 4.92 -21.93
N THR A 247 -4.19 4.62 -23.12
CA THR A 247 -5.04 3.44 -23.37
C THR A 247 -4.24 2.14 -23.18
N GLU A 248 -3.03 2.08 -23.72
CA GLU A 248 -2.12 0.94 -23.52
C GLU A 248 -1.78 0.76 -22.03
N LEU A 249 -1.58 1.87 -21.31
CA LEU A 249 -1.31 1.86 -19.88
C LEU A 249 -2.51 1.33 -19.05
N LEU A 250 -3.76 1.72 -19.39
CA LEU A 250 -4.96 1.17 -18.77
C LEU A 250 -5.14 -0.33 -19.04
N VAL A 251 -4.87 -0.76 -20.27
CA VAL A 251 -4.96 -2.18 -20.65
C VAL A 251 -3.93 -3.02 -19.89
N SER A 252 -2.73 -2.45 -19.65
CA SER A 252 -1.66 -3.12 -18.89
C SER A 252 -1.88 -3.06 -17.35
N GLY A 253 -2.99 -2.50 -16.86
CA GLY A 253 -3.29 -2.38 -15.43
C GLY A 253 -2.44 -1.34 -14.69
N CYS A 254 -1.84 -0.37 -15.39
CA CYS A 254 -1.04 0.70 -14.79
C CYS A 254 0.07 0.18 -13.84
N GLY A 255 0.66 -0.98 -14.15
CA GLY A 255 1.77 -1.56 -13.37
C GLY A 255 1.34 -2.34 -12.12
N GLU A 256 0.09 -2.77 -12.01
CA GLU A 256 -0.38 -3.60 -10.90
C GLU A 256 -0.76 -5.02 -11.28
N ALA A 257 -0.48 -5.93 -10.35
CA ALA A 257 -1.02 -7.28 -10.31
C ALA A 257 -2.30 -7.33 -9.44
N VAL A 258 -3.21 -8.18 -9.85
CA VAL A 258 -4.62 -8.23 -9.42
C VAL A 258 -4.81 -8.99 -8.10
N GLU A 259 -5.15 -8.34 -6.96
CA GLU A 259 -5.61 -9.00 -5.74
C GLU A 259 -6.88 -8.37 -5.10
N VAL A 260 -7.80 -9.23 -4.62
CA VAL A 260 -9.08 -8.84 -4.00
C VAL A 260 -8.95 -8.86 -2.46
N SER A 261 -9.18 -7.73 -1.80
CA SER A 261 -9.13 -7.59 -0.34
C SER A 261 -10.51 -7.66 0.32
N ALA A 262 -10.63 -8.41 1.42
CA ALA A 262 -11.84 -8.53 2.23
C ALA A 262 -11.70 -7.80 3.59
N GLN A 263 -12.76 -7.12 4.02
CA GLN A 263 -12.84 -6.34 5.26
C GLN A 263 -12.87 -7.22 6.52
N VAL A 264 -12.20 -6.77 7.59
CA VAL A 264 -12.19 -7.38 8.93
C VAL A 264 -13.08 -6.57 9.86
N GLU A 265 -14.08 -7.20 10.46
CA GLU A 265 -14.87 -6.63 11.57
C GLU A 265 -14.14 -6.80 12.91
N VAL A 266 -14.05 -5.72 13.69
CA VAL A 266 -13.43 -5.68 15.02
C VAL A 266 -14.50 -5.85 16.08
N ASN A 267 -14.39 -6.91 16.89
CA ASN A 267 -15.23 -7.12 18.07
C ASN A 267 -14.73 -6.27 19.25
N VAL A 268 -15.64 -5.49 19.83
CA VAL A 268 -15.43 -4.68 21.04
C VAL A 268 -15.58 -5.57 22.28
N ILE A 269 -14.55 -5.66 23.12
CA ILE A 269 -14.58 -6.30 24.43
C ILE A 269 -14.59 -5.22 25.51
N GLU A 270 -15.52 -5.35 26.47
CA GLU A 270 -15.75 -4.42 27.58
C GLU A 270 -14.58 -4.35 28.58
N ALA A 271 -14.38 -3.14 29.13
CA ALA A 271 -13.29 -2.77 30.00
C ALA A 271 -13.49 -3.25 31.46
N SER A 272 -12.50 -3.97 32.00
CA SER A 272 -12.30 -4.12 33.43
C SER A 272 -10.83 -3.97 33.78
N SER A 273 -10.49 -3.05 34.70
CA SER A 273 -9.20 -2.76 35.38
C SER A 273 -7.92 -3.01 34.50
N LEU A 274 -7.60 -2.08 33.61
CA LEU A 274 -6.56 -2.29 32.63
C LEU A 274 -5.18 -1.88 33.19
N THR A 275 -4.42 -2.83 33.72
CA THR A 275 -2.96 -2.71 33.87
C THR A 275 -2.21 -3.11 32.58
N VAL A 276 -2.87 -3.82 31.64
CA VAL A 276 -2.28 -4.29 30.38
C VAL A 276 -3.20 -3.94 29.20
N LEU A 277 -2.69 -3.22 28.23
CA LEU A 277 -3.35 -2.90 26.95
C LEU A 277 -2.82 -3.86 25.87
N ARG A 278 -3.72 -4.36 25.01
CA ARG A 278 -3.36 -5.34 23.98
C ARG A 278 -3.54 -4.77 22.60
N GLY A 279 -2.57 -5.08 21.71
CA GLY A 279 -2.55 -4.75 20.31
C GLY A 279 -1.91 -5.87 19.49
N VAL A 280 -1.44 -5.54 18.29
CA VAL A 280 -0.81 -6.47 17.36
C VAL A 280 0.68 -6.13 17.24
N CYS A 281 1.55 -7.15 17.24
CA CYS A 281 2.98 -6.99 16.99
C CYS A 281 3.22 -6.39 15.60
N ALA A 282 3.84 -5.21 15.55
CA ALA A 282 4.26 -4.55 14.34
C ALA A 282 5.77 -4.71 14.08
N SER A 283 6.57 -4.76 15.15
CA SER A 283 8.00 -5.05 15.13
C SER A 283 8.36 -5.76 16.45
N PRO A 284 9.04 -6.92 16.41
CA PRO A 284 9.27 -7.74 17.59
C PRO A 284 10.24 -7.08 18.59
N GLY A 285 10.21 -7.58 19.81
CA GLY A 285 11.07 -7.16 20.90
C GLY A 285 10.31 -6.54 22.08
N SER A 286 11.04 -6.07 23.10
CA SER A 286 10.43 -5.51 24.30
C SER A 286 11.23 -4.30 24.79
N ALA A 287 10.54 -3.33 25.39
CA ALA A 287 11.14 -2.11 25.93
C ALA A 287 10.47 -1.70 27.24
N TYR A 288 11.27 -1.13 28.14
CA TYR A 288 10.81 -0.42 29.33
C TYR A 288 11.22 1.03 29.22
N GLY A 289 10.29 1.95 29.37
CA GLY A 289 10.54 3.37 29.22
C GLY A 289 9.36 4.23 29.62
N GLN A 290 9.49 5.53 29.35
CA GLN A 290 8.47 6.51 29.66
C GLN A 290 7.64 6.87 28.44
N VAL A 291 6.34 7.03 28.66
CA VAL A 291 5.38 7.48 27.64
C VAL A 291 5.73 8.89 27.17
N VAL A 292 5.77 9.05 25.87
CA VAL A 292 5.79 10.36 25.20
C VAL A 292 4.65 10.37 24.17
N GLN A 293 3.61 11.16 24.44
CA GLN A 293 2.48 11.33 23.53
C GLN A 293 2.88 12.21 22.36
N ILE A 294 2.65 11.73 21.18
CA ILE A 294 2.76 12.52 19.95
C ILE A 294 1.35 12.91 19.54
N ALA A 295 0.96 14.12 19.93
CA ALA A 295 -0.31 14.69 19.56
C ALA A 295 -0.23 15.34 18.16
N GLU A 296 -1.30 15.23 17.38
CA GLU A 296 -1.48 16.03 16.19
C GLU A 296 -1.51 17.52 16.58
N GLN A 297 -0.65 18.32 15.96
CA GLN A 297 -0.65 19.76 16.18
C GLN A 297 -1.82 20.36 15.43
N ASN A 298 -2.83 20.83 16.14
CA ASN A 298 -3.92 21.58 15.55
C ASN A 298 -3.43 23.01 15.24
N LEU A 299 -2.99 23.22 14.00
CA LEU A 299 -2.47 24.50 13.54
C LEU A 299 -3.64 25.46 13.29
N ALA A 300 -3.74 26.52 14.09
CA ALA A 300 -4.75 27.57 13.85
C ALA A 300 -4.40 28.37 12.60
N VAL A 301 -5.28 28.37 11.61
CA VAL A 301 -5.14 29.19 10.39
C VAL A 301 -6.27 30.21 10.33
N ASN A 302 -5.94 31.42 9.91
CA ASN A 302 -6.95 32.45 9.67
C ASN A 302 -7.72 32.10 8.40
N GLU A 303 -9.03 32.24 8.43
CA GLU A 303 -9.88 31.96 7.28
C GLU A 303 -9.72 33.01 6.17
N LEU A 304 -9.67 34.32 6.52
CA LEU A 304 -9.55 35.40 5.56
C LEU A 304 -8.08 35.70 5.25
N GLY A 305 -7.76 35.86 3.98
CA GLY A 305 -6.45 36.21 3.45
C GLY A 305 -6.29 37.69 3.23
N ALA A 306 -5.08 38.13 2.81
CA ALA A 306 -4.79 39.52 2.45
C ALA A 306 -5.34 39.81 1.05
N THR A 307 -4.55 39.59 0.00
CA THR A 307 -5.00 39.68 -1.39
C THR A 307 -4.76 38.35 -2.09
N PRO A 308 -5.59 38.01 -3.10
CA PRO A 308 -5.43 36.72 -3.79
C PRO A 308 -4.03 36.48 -4.36
N GLN A 309 -3.34 37.51 -4.80
CA GLN A 309 -1.98 37.38 -5.32
C GLN A 309 -0.97 37.05 -4.20
N VAL A 310 -1.04 37.76 -3.06
CA VAL A 310 -0.16 37.51 -1.91
C VAL A 310 -0.34 36.11 -1.35
N GLU A 311 -1.59 35.65 -1.25
CA GLU A 311 -1.90 34.33 -0.74
C GLU A 311 -1.45 33.22 -1.72
N ARG A 312 -1.59 33.44 -3.03
CA ARG A 312 -1.01 32.51 -4.05
C ARG A 312 0.51 32.43 -3.95
N ASP A 313 1.18 33.56 -3.78
CA ASP A 313 2.63 33.59 -3.62
C ASP A 313 3.08 32.89 -2.33
N HIS A 314 2.30 33.01 -1.23
CA HIS A 314 2.54 32.27 0.01
C HIS A 314 2.40 30.76 -0.19
N LEU A 315 1.31 30.30 -0.82
CA LEU A 315 1.10 28.88 -1.11
C LEU A 315 2.20 28.32 -2.02
N THR A 316 2.50 29.01 -3.12
CA THR A 316 3.51 28.56 -4.10
C THR A 316 4.89 28.43 -3.45
N ARG A 317 5.29 29.38 -2.59
CA ARG A 317 6.55 29.33 -1.86
C ARG A 317 6.58 28.14 -0.89
N ALA A 318 5.52 27.95 -0.09
CA ALA A 318 5.45 26.85 0.85
C ALA A 318 5.48 25.48 0.17
N LEU A 319 4.81 25.33 -0.97
CA LEU A 319 4.86 24.10 -1.77
C LEU A 319 6.27 23.82 -2.31
N ALA A 320 6.95 24.86 -2.83
CA ALA A 320 8.32 24.72 -3.33
C ALA A 320 9.31 24.33 -2.21
N GLU A 321 9.18 24.93 -1.01
CA GLU A 321 9.98 24.56 0.15
C GLU A 321 9.66 23.12 0.61
N ALA A 322 8.39 22.71 0.65
CA ALA A 322 7.98 21.36 1.00
C ALA A 322 8.54 20.30 0.03
N LEU A 323 8.57 20.58 -1.26
CA LEU A 323 9.16 19.69 -2.28
C LEU A 323 10.66 19.51 -2.06
N VAL A 324 11.39 20.57 -1.73
CA VAL A 324 12.83 20.51 -1.40
C VAL A 324 13.06 19.67 -0.14
N ASP A 325 12.27 19.88 0.91
CA ASP A 325 12.36 19.11 2.15
C ASP A 325 12.10 17.62 1.90
N LEU A 326 11.05 17.28 1.13
CA LEU A 326 10.73 15.88 0.79
C LEU A 326 11.83 15.24 -0.08
N GLN A 327 12.45 16.01 -0.98
CA GLN A 327 13.58 15.51 -1.75
C GLN A 327 14.77 15.17 -0.85
N GLN A 328 15.10 16.02 0.12
CA GLN A 328 16.16 15.73 1.09
C GLN A 328 15.86 14.49 1.94
N LEU A 329 14.62 14.34 2.39
CA LEU A 329 14.18 13.16 3.13
C LEU A 329 14.28 11.89 2.29
N ARG A 330 13.89 11.96 1.01
CA ARG A 330 14.02 10.86 0.06
C ARG A 330 15.47 10.46 -0.17
N ASP A 331 16.37 11.43 -0.33
CA ASP A 331 17.80 11.19 -0.56
C ASP A 331 18.50 10.63 0.70
N SER A 332 17.94 10.88 1.89
CA SER A 332 18.46 10.35 3.18
C SER A 332 17.68 9.12 3.67
N ALA A 333 16.75 8.60 2.89
CA ALA A 333 15.90 7.47 3.29
C ALA A 333 16.71 6.17 3.47
N ILE A 334 16.33 5.40 4.48
CA ILE A 334 16.91 4.10 4.78
C ILE A 334 16.11 3.01 4.04
N GLY A 335 16.49 2.76 2.77
CA GLY A 335 15.85 1.75 1.91
C GLY A 335 14.75 2.31 0.99
N ASP A 336 14.44 1.53 -0.06
CA ASP A 336 13.58 1.93 -1.17
C ASP A 336 12.13 2.21 -0.74
N ALA A 337 11.58 1.42 0.19
CA ALA A 337 10.22 1.59 0.67
C ALA A 337 9.97 2.97 1.33
N GLN A 338 10.95 3.50 2.06
CA GLN A 338 10.85 4.83 2.66
C GLN A 338 11.00 5.93 1.60
N ALA A 339 11.88 5.73 0.61
CA ALA A 339 12.05 6.65 -0.50
C ALA A 339 10.77 6.77 -1.35
N ASP A 340 10.07 5.65 -1.58
CA ASP A 340 8.81 5.60 -2.33
C ASP A 340 7.67 6.35 -1.62
N ILE A 341 7.62 6.31 -0.29
CA ILE A 341 6.65 7.09 0.49
C ILE A 341 6.86 8.59 0.24
N PHE A 342 8.10 9.09 0.34
CA PHE A 342 8.37 10.51 0.10
C PHE A 342 8.15 10.92 -1.36
N LYS A 343 8.37 10.01 -2.32
CA LYS A 343 8.00 10.24 -3.73
C LYS A 343 6.49 10.42 -3.90
N ALA A 344 5.69 9.56 -3.26
CA ALA A 344 4.23 9.69 -3.30
C ALA A 344 3.75 11.01 -2.66
N HIS A 345 4.41 11.47 -1.57
CA HIS A 345 4.13 12.77 -0.98
C HIS A 345 4.46 13.94 -1.93
N GLN A 346 5.55 13.85 -2.71
CA GLN A 346 5.86 14.84 -3.74
C GLN A 346 4.76 14.91 -4.82
N GLU A 347 4.25 13.76 -5.27
CA GLU A 347 3.16 13.68 -6.25
C GLU A 347 1.85 14.30 -5.73
N LEU A 348 1.55 14.15 -4.43
CA LEU A 348 0.39 14.79 -3.80
C LEU A 348 0.53 16.32 -3.72
N LEU A 349 1.74 16.84 -3.44
CA LEU A 349 1.99 18.29 -3.44
C LEU A 349 1.79 18.94 -4.82
N GLU A 350 2.03 18.20 -5.88
CA GLU A 350 1.90 18.64 -7.27
C GLU A 350 0.56 18.25 -7.90
N ASP A 351 -0.40 17.76 -7.11
CA ASP A 351 -1.70 17.32 -7.64
C ASP A 351 -2.53 18.52 -8.14
N PRO A 352 -2.87 18.57 -9.44
CA PRO A 352 -3.60 19.70 -10.01
C PRO A 352 -4.99 19.91 -9.40
N GLY A 353 -5.67 18.83 -8.97
CA GLY A 353 -6.99 18.92 -8.36
C GLY A 353 -6.96 19.61 -7.00
N LEU A 354 -5.95 19.30 -6.16
CA LEU A 354 -5.75 19.99 -4.87
C LEU A 354 -5.40 21.46 -5.06
N LEU A 355 -4.51 21.75 -6.02
CA LEU A 355 -4.07 23.11 -6.32
C LEU A 355 -5.22 23.96 -6.87
N GLU A 356 -6.06 23.41 -7.73
CA GLU A 356 -7.21 24.10 -8.30
C GLU A 356 -8.21 24.51 -7.20
N VAL A 357 -8.57 23.56 -6.30
CA VAL A 357 -9.46 23.86 -5.15
C VAL A 357 -8.86 24.95 -4.26
N ALA A 358 -7.56 24.85 -3.93
CA ALA A 358 -6.90 25.86 -3.11
C ALA A 358 -6.89 27.24 -3.80
N HIS A 359 -6.62 27.30 -5.11
CA HIS A 359 -6.62 28.54 -5.88
C HIS A 359 -8.02 29.17 -5.98
N VAL A 360 -9.08 28.37 -6.16
CA VAL A 360 -10.46 28.85 -6.15
C VAL A 360 -10.80 29.53 -4.82
N LEU A 361 -10.44 28.90 -3.69
CA LEU A 361 -10.66 29.46 -2.36
C LEU A 361 -9.86 30.75 -2.13
N ILE A 362 -8.59 30.80 -2.57
CA ILE A 362 -7.76 32.02 -2.50
C ILE A 362 -8.37 33.14 -3.33
N ASN A 363 -8.89 32.86 -4.53
CA ASN A 363 -9.57 33.83 -5.38
C ASN A 363 -10.85 34.36 -4.72
N GLY A 364 -11.51 33.53 -3.89
CA GLY A 364 -12.65 33.89 -3.05
C GLY A 364 -12.27 34.67 -1.76
N GLY A 365 -10.98 35.10 -1.61
CA GLY A 365 -10.51 35.90 -0.47
C GLY A 365 -10.10 35.11 0.77
N LYS A 366 -9.96 33.79 0.64
CA LYS A 366 -9.45 32.94 1.76
C LYS A 366 -7.92 33.01 1.84
N SER A 367 -7.36 32.75 3.02
CA SER A 367 -5.92 32.68 3.22
C SER A 367 -5.34 31.41 2.57
N ALA A 368 -4.05 31.43 2.25
CA ALA A 368 -3.32 30.27 1.72
C ALA A 368 -3.43 29.04 2.64
N GLY A 369 -3.29 29.25 3.95
CA GLY A 369 -3.39 28.18 4.94
C GLY A 369 -4.78 27.56 5.01
N PHE A 370 -5.83 28.38 5.04
CA PHE A 370 -7.22 27.91 5.06
C PHE A 370 -7.56 27.17 3.76
N ALA A 371 -7.18 27.73 2.62
CA ALA A 371 -7.46 27.17 1.30
C ALA A 371 -6.78 25.80 1.12
N TRP A 372 -5.52 25.70 1.49
CA TRP A 372 -4.77 24.44 1.41
C TRP A 372 -5.34 23.39 2.34
N ARG A 373 -5.60 23.73 3.61
CA ARG A 373 -6.22 22.81 4.58
C ARG A 373 -7.56 22.29 4.07
N THR A 374 -8.44 23.17 3.61
CA THR A 374 -9.76 22.78 3.12
C THR A 374 -9.67 21.85 1.91
N ALA A 375 -8.75 22.13 0.96
CA ALA A 375 -8.55 21.26 -0.20
C ALA A 375 -8.09 19.85 0.21
N THR A 376 -7.12 19.76 1.10
CA THR A 376 -6.55 18.48 1.56
C THR A 376 -7.49 17.71 2.49
N GLU A 377 -8.22 18.36 3.40
CA GLU A 377 -9.21 17.73 4.29
C GLU A 377 -10.40 17.18 3.48
N SER A 378 -10.85 17.90 2.46
CA SER A 378 -11.92 17.44 1.58
C SER A 378 -11.51 16.17 0.83
N ALA A 379 -10.30 16.15 0.28
CA ALA A 379 -9.76 14.98 -0.40
C ALA A 379 -9.51 13.81 0.58
N ALA A 380 -8.98 14.06 1.79
CA ALA A 380 -8.78 13.04 2.81
C ALA A 380 -10.11 12.41 3.29
N THR A 381 -11.15 13.23 3.43
CA THR A 381 -12.50 12.78 3.78
C THR A 381 -13.08 11.90 2.67
N LEU A 382 -12.89 12.29 1.42
CA LEU A 382 -13.27 11.47 0.28
C LEU A 382 -12.61 10.09 0.33
N PHE A 383 -11.30 10.03 0.58
CA PHE A 383 -10.55 8.76 0.68
C PHE A 383 -11.03 7.88 1.84
N LYS A 384 -11.31 8.45 3.00
CA LYS A 384 -11.83 7.72 4.17
C LYS A 384 -13.21 7.10 3.89
N ASN A 385 -14.07 7.82 3.16
CA ASN A 385 -15.44 7.38 2.87
C ASN A 385 -15.52 6.30 1.78
N LEU A 386 -14.44 6.04 1.03
CA LEU A 386 -14.41 5.04 -0.03
C LEU A 386 -14.34 3.59 0.47
N GLY A 387 -14.25 3.36 1.78
CA GLY A 387 -14.35 2.03 2.41
C GLY A 387 -13.21 1.06 2.08
N ASN A 388 -12.12 1.53 1.48
CA ASN A 388 -10.95 0.73 1.12
C ASN A 388 -9.78 1.05 2.08
N ALA A 389 -9.20 0.02 2.71
CA ALA A 389 -8.12 0.17 3.68
C ALA A 389 -6.89 0.89 3.09
N LEU A 390 -6.55 0.63 1.83
CA LEU A 390 -5.43 1.27 1.14
C LEU A 390 -5.67 2.78 0.92
N LEU A 391 -6.91 3.17 0.66
CA LEU A 391 -7.30 4.57 0.49
C LEU A 391 -7.34 5.31 1.84
N ALA A 392 -7.66 4.60 2.92
CA ALA A 392 -7.58 5.15 4.27
C ALA A 392 -6.13 5.48 4.67
N GLU A 393 -5.16 4.67 4.26
CA GLU A 393 -3.72 4.98 4.44
C GLU A 393 -3.32 6.26 3.69
N ARG A 394 -3.83 6.47 2.47
CA ARG A 394 -3.57 7.69 1.69
C ARG A 394 -4.21 8.95 2.28
N ALA A 395 -5.29 8.81 3.03
CA ALA A 395 -5.82 9.93 3.80
C ALA A 395 -4.83 10.40 4.88
N ALA A 396 -4.04 9.48 5.47
CA ALA A 396 -2.98 9.81 6.41
C ALA A 396 -1.78 10.48 5.71
N ASP A 397 -1.38 10.01 4.53
CA ASP A 397 -0.34 10.66 3.71
C ASP A 397 -0.72 12.09 3.37
N LEU A 398 -1.98 12.30 2.96
CA LEU A 398 -2.49 13.62 2.62
C LEU A 398 -2.54 14.56 3.84
N ALA A 399 -2.88 14.03 5.02
CA ALA A 399 -2.82 14.79 6.28
C ALA A 399 -1.38 15.19 6.62
N ASP A 400 -0.39 14.32 6.44
CA ASP A 400 1.04 14.61 6.66
C ASP A 400 1.54 15.71 5.71
N VAL A 401 1.24 15.59 4.42
CA VAL A 401 1.56 16.58 3.39
C VAL A 401 0.89 17.93 3.71
N SER A 402 -0.38 17.90 4.11
CA SER A 402 -1.14 19.10 4.49
C SER A 402 -0.47 19.82 5.65
N GLN A 403 -0.16 19.11 6.71
CA GLN A 403 0.45 19.67 7.91
C GLN A 403 1.84 20.30 7.63
N ARG A 404 2.64 19.66 6.78
CA ARG A 404 3.95 20.16 6.35
C ARG A 404 3.82 21.53 5.68
N VAL A 405 2.93 21.67 4.69
CA VAL A 405 2.72 22.91 3.97
C VAL A 405 2.14 24.00 4.88
N LEU A 406 1.20 23.64 5.76
CA LEU A 406 0.64 24.58 6.75
C LEU A 406 1.70 25.14 7.69
N MET A 407 2.63 24.32 8.20
CA MET A 407 3.74 24.78 9.02
C MET A 407 4.62 25.80 8.27
N LEU A 408 4.92 25.53 7.00
CA LEU A 408 5.71 26.44 6.16
C LEU A 408 4.97 27.76 5.90
N ILE A 409 3.66 27.73 5.62
CA ILE A 409 2.84 28.92 5.46
C ILE A 409 2.84 29.77 6.74
N LEU A 410 2.75 29.13 7.92
CA LEU A 410 2.74 29.79 9.22
C LEU A 410 4.13 30.22 9.71
N GLY A 411 5.20 29.87 8.97
CA GLY A 411 6.58 30.16 9.37
C GLY A 411 7.06 29.33 10.56
N ILE A 412 6.37 28.24 10.86
CA ILE A 412 6.71 27.30 11.92
C ILE A 412 7.77 26.33 11.36
N ARG A 413 9.00 26.46 11.79
CA ARG A 413 10.04 25.48 11.43
C ARG A 413 9.89 24.25 12.31
N ASN A 414 9.99 23.08 11.70
CA ASN A 414 10.10 21.81 12.42
C ASN A 414 11.31 21.88 13.37
N GLN A 415 11.07 22.12 14.66
CA GLN A 415 12.09 21.89 15.67
C GLN A 415 12.15 20.39 15.90
N ALA A 416 13.37 19.83 15.86
CA ALA A 416 13.57 18.44 16.26
C ALA A 416 12.91 18.26 17.64
N MET A 417 12.01 17.27 17.75
CA MET A 417 11.30 17.01 19.02
C MET A 417 12.35 16.64 20.06
N GLU A 418 12.47 17.43 21.13
CA GLU A 418 13.33 17.09 22.24
C GLU A 418 12.72 15.92 23.02
N LEU A 419 13.14 14.71 22.63
CA LEU A 419 12.71 13.50 23.31
C LEU A 419 13.57 13.26 24.55
N PRO A 420 12.97 12.87 25.66
CA PRO A 420 13.72 12.36 26.81
C PRO A 420 14.36 11.02 26.46
N GLU A 421 15.44 10.67 27.17
CA GLU A 421 16.01 9.32 27.04
C GLU A 421 14.99 8.25 27.52
N GLY A 422 14.93 7.13 26.81
CA GLY A 422 14.04 6.05 27.16
C GLY A 422 12.59 6.28 26.77
N ALA A 423 12.33 7.08 25.74
CA ALA A 423 10.98 7.37 25.26
C ALA A 423 10.32 6.16 24.58
N ILE A 424 9.09 5.85 24.95
CA ILE A 424 8.15 5.00 24.21
C ILE A 424 7.11 5.94 23.63
N LEU A 425 7.10 6.04 22.28
CA LEU A 425 6.25 6.99 21.58
C LEU A 425 4.85 6.41 21.42
N ILE A 426 3.86 7.19 21.87
CA ILE A 426 2.45 6.84 21.74
C ILE A 426 1.76 7.87 20.83
N ALA A 427 1.05 7.38 19.83
CA ALA A 427 0.31 8.22 18.87
C ALA A 427 -0.97 7.52 18.41
N GLU A 428 -1.92 8.26 17.89
CA GLU A 428 -3.00 7.67 17.12
C GLU A 428 -2.46 7.00 15.86
N GLN A 429 -1.67 7.73 15.07
CA GLN A 429 -0.80 7.25 13.99
C GLN A 429 0.48 8.07 13.98
N LEU A 430 1.59 7.48 13.58
CA LEU A 430 2.84 8.20 13.35
C LEU A 430 3.00 8.44 11.86
N THR A 431 3.23 9.70 11.49
CA THR A 431 3.43 10.05 10.08
C THR A 431 4.87 9.79 9.64
N PRO A 432 5.12 9.56 8.34
CA PRO A 432 6.46 9.44 7.78
C PRO A 432 7.36 10.65 8.10
N SER A 433 6.78 11.85 8.08
CA SER A 433 7.48 13.10 8.42
C SER A 433 7.92 13.15 9.88
N GLN A 434 7.08 12.71 10.81
CA GLN A 434 7.42 12.65 12.23
C GLN A 434 8.53 11.64 12.51
N THR A 435 8.44 10.46 11.87
CA THR A 435 9.41 9.38 12.09
C THR A 435 10.78 9.67 11.46
N ALA A 436 10.84 10.42 10.37
CA ALA A 436 12.10 10.78 9.70
C ALA A 436 13.02 11.70 10.54
N VAL A 437 12.46 12.46 11.48
CA VAL A 437 13.22 13.40 12.34
C VAL A 437 13.49 12.87 13.75
N LEU A 438 13.13 11.61 14.04
CA LEU A 438 13.32 11.00 15.35
C LEU A 438 14.79 10.67 15.64
N ASP A 439 15.27 11.05 16.81
CA ASP A 439 16.55 10.55 17.33
C ASP A 439 16.35 9.12 17.88
N THR A 440 16.62 8.12 17.04
CA THR A 440 16.44 6.70 17.35
C THR A 440 17.25 6.23 18.56
N ARG A 441 18.24 7.00 19.03
CA ARG A 441 19.03 6.66 20.23
C ARG A 441 18.22 6.91 21.51
N LYS A 442 17.21 7.80 21.47
CA LYS A 442 16.37 8.16 22.61
C LYS A 442 15.05 7.39 22.64
N VAL A 443 14.62 6.85 21.48
CA VAL A 443 13.38 6.10 21.35
C VAL A 443 13.62 4.61 21.61
N LEU A 444 12.83 4.02 22.49
CA LEU A 444 12.91 2.60 22.81
C LEU A 444 11.82 1.76 22.15
N GLY A 445 10.75 2.37 21.65
CA GLY A 445 9.68 1.66 20.95
C GLY A 445 8.51 2.56 20.57
N PHE A 446 7.56 1.97 19.82
CA PHE A 446 6.36 2.63 19.32
C PHE A 446 5.10 1.89 19.76
N ALA A 447 4.05 2.65 20.06
CA ALA A 447 2.74 2.13 20.42
C ALA A 447 1.65 2.99 19.76
N THR A 448 0.84 2.43 18.83
CA THR A 448 -0.15 3.19 18.08
C THR A 448 -1.55 2.59 18.18
N VAL A 449 -2.57 3.45 18.13
CA VAL A 449 -3.98 3.05 18.08
C VAL A 449 -4.32 2.56 16.66
N GLY A 450 -3.92 3.29 15.65
CA GLY A 450 -4.12 2.95 14.25
C GLY A 450 -2.96 2.13 13.66
N GLY A 451 -3.21 1.62 12.45
CA GLY A 451 -2.24 0.84 11.69
C GLY A 451 -2.27 -0.66 12.01
N GLY A 452 -1.57 -1.42 11.21
CA GLY A 452 -1.40 -2.87 11.31
C GLY A 452 0.05 -3.30 11.11
N ALA A 453 0.32 -4.59 11.05
CA ALA A 453 1.66 -5.15 10.88
C ALA A 453 2.35 -4.73 9.56
N THR A 454 1.61 -4.23 8.58
CA THR A 454 2.09 -3.73 7.29
C THR A 454 2.13 -2.20 7.21
N SER A 455 1.70 -1.49 8.25
CA SER A 455 1.66 -0.02 8.28
C SER A 455 3.06 0.61 8.17
N HIS A 456 3.12 1.89 7.78
CA HIS A 456 4.38 2.66 7.72
C HIS A 456 5.16 2.61 9.04
N VAL A 457 4.47 2.69 10.18
CA VAL A 457 5.10 2.56 11.51
C VAL A 457 5.76 1.20 11.70
N ALA A 458 5.10 0.13 11.25
CA ALA A 458 5.63 -1.23 11.34
C ALA A 458 6.89 -1.42 10.47
N ILE A 459 6.88 -0.86 9.24
CA ILE A 459 8.03 -0.90 8.34
C ILE A 459 9.22 -0.14 8.94
N LEU A 460 8.99 1.07 9.46
CA LEU A 460 10.02 1.90 10.06
C LEU A 460 10.55 1.32 11.38
N ALA A 461 9.68 0.79 12.24
CA ALA A 461 10.09 0.15 13.48
C ALA A 461 11.04 -1.03 13.21
N ARG A 462 10.71 -1.86 12.21
CA ARG A 462 11.59 -2.96 11.77
C ARG A 462 12.91 -2.47 11.19
N ALA A 463 12.89 -1.41 10.38
CA ALA A 463 14.10 -0.82 9.80
C ALA A 463 15.04 -0.26 10.89
N PHE A 464 14.48 0.32 11.96
CA PHE A 464 15.24 0.83 13.11
C PHE A 464 15.56 -0.24 14.16
N GLY A 465 15.00 -1.45 14.05
CA GLY A 465 15.16 -2.50 15.07
C GLY A 465 14.49 -2.17 16.40
N LEU A 466 13.43 -1.36 16.39
CA LEU A 466 12.68 -0.94 17.57
C LEU A 466 11.39 -1.75 17.74
N PRO A 467 11.04 -2.20 18.96
CA PRO A 467 9.79 -2.89 19.20
C PRO A 467 8.59 -1.96 18.96
N ALA A 468 7.53 -2.49 18.33
CA ALA A 468 6.33 -1.73 18.03
C ALA A 468 5.06 -2.56 18.15
N ILE A 469 4.01 -1.92 18.69
CA ILE A 469 2.66 -2.46 18.80
C ILE A 469 1.69 -1.50 18.11
N CYS A 470 0.82 -2.04 17.25
CA CYS A 470 -0.27 -1.31 16.59
C CYS A 470 -1.63 -1.83 17.05
N GLY A 471 -2.72 -1.07 16.77
CA GLY A 471 -4.08 -1.51 17.11
C GLY A 471 -4.38 -1.50 18.59
N LEU A 472 -3.71 -0.65 19.37
CA LEU A 472 -4.01 -0.48 20.78
C LEU A 472 -5.34 0.25 21.00
N PRO A 473 -6.02 0.02 22.14
CA PRO A 473 -7.23 0.76 22.48
C PRO A 473 -6.99 2.27 22.59
N VAL A 474 -7.97 3.09 22.19
CA VAL A 474 -7.89 4.57 22.18
C VAL A 474 -7.50 5.15 23.56
N GLN A 475 -7.78 4.45 24.64
CA GLN A 475 -7.41 4.82 26.01
C GLN A 475 -5.90 5.05 26.18
N VAL A 476 -5.05 4.48 25.33
CA VAL A 476 -3.60 4.68 25.37
C VAL A 476 -3.22 6.16 25.13
N LEU A 477 -4.04 6.91 24.37
CA LEU A 477 -3.85 8.33 24.10
C LEU A 477 -4.10 9.24 25.31
N ALA A 478 -4.78 8.71 26.34
CA ALA A 478 -5.03 9.44 27.58
C ALA A 478 -3.88 9.29 28.61
N LEU A 479 -2.88 8.48 28.33
CA LEU A 479 -1.72 8.30 29.21
C LEU A 479 -0.91 9.59 29.35
N VAL A 480 -0.53 9.92 30.56
CA VAL A 480 0.25 11.12 30.86
C VAL A 480 1.70 10.90 30.44
N ASN A 481 2.31 11.94 29.83
CA ASN A 481 3.75 11.92 29.52
C ASN A 481 4.57 11.63 30.78
N GLY A 482 5.56 10.75 30.68
CA GLY A 482 6.37 10.30 31.80
C GLY A 482 5.84 9.06 32.53
N THR A 483 4.63 8.58 32.22
CA THR A 483 4.13 7.30 32.75
C THR A 483 5.10 6.18 32.35
N GLN A 484 5.46 5.34 33.32
CA GLN A 484 6.35 4.21 33.06
C GLN A 484 5.56 3.06 32.45
N VAL A 485 6.05 2.53 31.33
CA VAL A 485 5.38 1.42 30.64
C VAL A 485 6.39 0.36 30.21
N LEU A 486 5.92 -0.89 30.17
CA LEU A 486 6.64 -2.01 29.60
C LEU A 486 5.91 -2.42 28.33
N LEU A 487 6.59 -2.29 27.18
CA LEU A 487 6.13 -2.68 25.87
C LEU A 487 6.72 -4.06 25.56
N ASP A 488 5.87 -5.09 25.47
CA ASP A 488 6.24 -6.45 25.03
C ASP A 488 5.56 -6.68 23.66
N ALA A 489 6.26 -6.31 22.59
CA ALA A 489 5.71 -6.42 21.25
C ALA A 489 5.56 -7.88 20.79
N ASP A 490 6.38 -8.79 21.31
CA ASP A 490 6.29 -10.22 20.99
C ASP A 490 4.95 -10.82 21.46
N LYS A 491 4.39 -10.28 22.57
CA LYS A 491 3.06 -10.64 23.07
C LYS A 491 1.97 -9.70 22.61
N GLY A 492 2.31 -8.55 22.01
CA GLY A 492 1.37 -7.49 21.69
C GLY A 492 0.81 -6.79 22.93
N GLU A 493 1.58 -6.67 24.01
CA GLU A 493 1.13 -6.14 25.30
C GLU A 493 1.88 -4.85 25.70
N LEU A 494 1.13 -3.83 26.09
CA LEU A 494 1.63 -2.63 26.75
C LEU A 494 1.15 -2.64 28.21
N GLN A 495 2.06 -2.88 29.14
CA GLN A 495 1.79 -2.89 30.57
C GLN A 495 2.04 -1.51 31.17
N LEU A 496 1.03 -0.99 31.88
CA LEU A 496 1.10 0.28 32.59
C LEU A 496 1.65 0.08 33.99
N ASP A 497 2.51 0.99 34.47
CA ASP A 497 3.14 0.98 35.78
C ASP A 497 3.61 -0.44 36.20
N PRO A 498 4.53 -1.05 35.40
CA PRO A 498 5.00 -2.40 35.67
C PRO A 498 5.66 -2.49 37.03
N ASP A 499 5.46 -3.61 37.72
CA ASP A 499 6.12 -3.86 38.97
C ASP A 499 7.64 -4.06 38.80
N LEU A 500 8.37 -3.91 39.91
CA LEU A 500 9.85 -4.05 39.87
C LEU A 500 10.30 -5.41 39.35
N GLN A 501 9.54 -6.46 39.63
CA GLN A 501 9.87 -7.82 39.21
C GLN A 501 9.74 -7.98 37.68
N ALA A 502 8.71 -7.41 37.07
CA ALA A 502 8.56 -7.41 35.62
C ALA A 502 9.70 -6.64 34.92
N ILE A 503 10.09 -5.50 35.50
CA ILE A 503 11.22 -4.68 34.96
C ILE A 503 12.53 -5.45 35.08
N GLU A 504 12.84 -6.04 36.24
CA GLU A 504 14.04 -6.83 36.46
C GLU A 504 14.11 -8.04 35.51
N GLN A 505 12.99 -8.74 35.35
CA GLN A 505 12.90 -9.86 34.38
C GLN A 505 13.18 -9.41 32.94
N LEU A 506 12.61 -8.27 32.53
CA LEU A 506 12.88 -7.72 31.19
C LEU A 506 14.35 -7.34 31.02
N GLN A 507 14.89 -6.63 32.00
CA GLN A 507 16.32 -6.21 31.97
C GLN A 507 17.26 -7.41 31.93
N ALA A 508 16.99 -8.43 32.73
CA ALA A 508 17.74 -9.67 32.73
C ALA A 508 17.67 -10.38 31.37
N ARG A 509 16.47 -10.48 30.77
CA ARG A 509 16.30 -11.02 29.41
C ARG A 509 17.08 -10.24 28.38
N ARG A 510 17.00 -8.90 28.39
CA ARG A 510 17.74 -8.04 27.47
C ARG A 510 19.27 -8.18 27.64
N GLN A 511 19.74 -8.21 28.86
CA GLN A 511 21.18 -8.43 29.13
C GLN A 511 21.65 -9.79 28.61
N LEU A 512 20.89 -10.85 28.89
CA LEU A 512 21.20 -12.19 28.41
C LEU A 512 21.18 -12.23 26.86
N GLN A 513 20.18 -11.62 26.22
CA GLN A 513 20.09 -11.56 24.77
C GLN A 513 21.25 -10.77 24.15
N GLN A 514 21.63 -9.64 24.75
CA GLN A 514 22.80 -8.86 24.30
C GLN A 514 24.12 -9.62 24.50
N GLN A 515 24.28 -10.31 25.62
CA GLN A 515 25.46 -11.14 25.87
C GLN A 515 25.52 -12.28 24.84
N ARG A 516 24.40 -12.97 24.60
CA ARG A 516 24.30 -14.02 23.60
C ARG A 516 24.64 -13.49 22.20
N GLN A 517 24.09 -12.39 21.79
CA GLN A 517 24.36 -11.79 20.49
C GLN A 517 25.83 -11.38 20.33
N ARG A 518 26.47 -10.83 21.38
CA ARG A 518 27.90 -10.52 21.37
C ARG A 518 28.75 -11.78 21.24
N HIS A 519 28.39 -12.84 21.96
CA HIS A 519 29.06 -14.13 21.88
C HIS A 519 28.90 -14.76 20.49
N GLU A 520 27.69 -14.75 19.92
CA GLU A 520 27.39 -15.24 18.58
C GLU A 520 28.22 -14.51 17.52
N LEU A 521 28.30 -13.18 17.58
CA LEU A 521 29.12 -12.35 16.69
C LEU A 521 30.60 -12.62 16.84
N ALA A 522 31.12 -12.74 18.07
CA ALA A 522 32.52 -13.04 18.32
C ALA A 522 32.98 -14.39 17.73
N HIS A 523 32.05 -15.34 17.63
CA HIS A 523 32.29 -16.69 17.13
C HIS A 523 31.70 -16.95 15.74
N ALA A 524 31.25 -15.92 15.05
CA ALA A 524 30.56 -16.03 13.76
C ALA A 524 31.42 -16.64 12.64
N THR A 525 32.75 -16.41 12.71
CA THR A 525 33.72 -16.96 11.73
C THR A 525 34.08 -18.42 11.95
N LEU A 526 33.74 -19.03 13.10
CA LEU A 526 33.94 -20.46 13.33
C LEU A 526 33.00 -21.27 12.43
N ALA A 527 33.44 -22.46 12.02
CA ALA A 527 32.62 -23.40 11.25
C ALA A 527 31.36 -23.81 11.99
N ALA A 528 30.28 -24.03 11.25
CA ALA A 528 29.02 -24.55 11.77
C ALA A 528 29.10 -26.08 11.94
N CYS A 529 29.69 -26.52 13.04
CA CYS A 529 29.82 -27.93 13.42
C CYS A 529 28.98 -28.22 14.65
N THR A 530 28.23 -29.33 14.64
CA THR A 530 27.57 -29.84 15.85
C THR A 530 28.58 -30.27 16.90
N ARG A 531 28.12 -30.48 18.14
CA ARG A 531 28.99 -30.93 19.24
C ARG A 531 29.68 -32.27 18.95
N ASP A 532 28.95 -33.16 18.24
CA ASP A 532 29.44 -34.47 17.81
C ASP A 532 30.24 -34.46 16.49
N GLY A 533 30.59 -33.23 16.00
CA GLY A 533 31.56 -33.01 14.94
C GLY A 533 31.04 -33.06 13.50
N HIS A 534 29.74 -33.03 13.25
CA HIS A 534 29.18 -32.95 11.92
C HIS A 534 29.14 -31.49 11.42
N HIS A 535 29.70 -31.27 10.25
CA HIS A 535 29.74 -29.96 9.61
C HIS A 535 28.51 -29.70 8.75
N PHE A 536 27.92 -28.52 8.88
CA PHE A 536 26.81 -28.00 8.06
C PHE A 536 27.22 -26.69 7.43
N GLU A 537 26.76 -26.42 6.21
CA GLU A 537 27.00 -25.12 5.58
C GLU A 537 25.92 -24.11 6.00
N VAL A 538 26.34 -22.98 6.58
CA VAL A 538 25.45 -21.84 6.86
C VAL A 538 25.77 -20.72 5.88
N THR A 539 24.89 -20.56 4.90
CA THR A 539 25.03 -19.64 3.77
C THR A 539 24.04 -18.49 3.87
N ALA A 540 24.16 -17.52 2.97
CA ALA A 540 23.31 -16.34 2.97
C ALA A 540 22.26 -16.37 1.87
N ASN A 541 21.07 -15.80 2.18
CA ASN A 541 20.10 -15.32 1.21
C ASN A 541 20.40 -13.83 0.93
N ILE A 542 20.66 -13.48 -0.32
CA ILE A 542 21.02 -12.11 -0.71
C ILE A 542 20.24 -11.64 -1.95
N ALA A 543 20.16 -10.32 -2.10
CA ALA A 543 19.62 -9.62 -3.25
C ALA A 543 20.52 -8.45 -3.71
N SER A 544 21.72 -8.29 -3.14
CA SER A 544 22.62 -7.19 -3.51
C SER A 544 24.09 -7.55 -3.23
N LEU A 545 25.02 -6.76 -3.82
CA LEU A 545 26.45 -6.84 -3.52
C LEU A 545 26.74 -6.49 -2.05
N ALA A 546 26.09 -5.47 -1.52
CA ALA A 546 26.29 -5.05 -0.13
C ALA A 546 25.91 -6.16 0.86
N GLU A 547 24.83 -6.89 0.60
CA GLU A 547 24.44 -8.06 1.41
C GLU A 547 25.46 -9.20 1.29
N ALA A 548 26.06 -9.43 0.11
CA ALA A 548 27.12 -10.41 -0.05
C ALA A 548 28.34 -10.06 0.81
N GLU A 549 28.79 -8.81 0.79
CA GLU A 549 29.90 -8.33 1.59
C GLU A 549 29.60 -8.44 3.10
N GLN A 550 28.40 -8.04 3.51
CA GLN A 550 27.95 -8.18 4.90
C GLN A 550 27.86 -9.64 5.34
N ALA A 551 27.37 -10.54 4.50
CA ALA A 551 27.31 -11.97 4.80
C ALA A 551 28.70 -12.55 5.07
N MET A 552 29.69 -12.16 4.26
CA MET A 552 31.07 -12.60 4.48
C MET A 552 31.68 -12.03 5.77
N ALA A 553 31.36 -10.76 6.08
CA ALA A 553 31.79 -10.14 7.34
C ALA A 553 31.19 -10.81 8.59
N LEU A 554 29.95 -11.31 8.47
CA LEU A 554 29.24 -12.05 9.52
C LEU A 554 29.53 -13.56 9.55
N GLY A 555 30.56 -14.02 8.82
CA GLY A 555 31.03 -15.41 8.85
C GLY A 555 30.20 -16.37 8.01
N GLY A 556 29.47 -15.89 7.00
CA GLY A 556 28.77 -16.72 6.02
C GLY A 556 29.72 -17.60 5.22
N GLU A 557 29.34 -18.85 4.99
CA GLU A 557 30.21 -19.85 4.32
C GLU A 557 30.02 -19.84 2.80
N GLY A 558 29.00 -19.11 2.30
CA GLY A 558 28.70 -18.93 0.90
C GLY A 558 27.37 -18.18 0.72
N VAL A 559 26.83 -18.25 -0.48
CA VAL A 559 25.50 -17.75 -0.84
C VAL A 559 24.68 -18.93 -1.36
N GLY A 560 23.70 -19.38 -0.59
CA GLY A 560 22.79 -20.47 -0.94
C GLY A 560 21.56 -20.00 -1.73
N LEU A 561 21.30 -18.68 -1.72
CA LEU A 561 20.26 -18.07 -2.56
C LEU A 561 20.64 -16.63 -2.92
N LEU A 562 20.99 -16.41 -4.18
CA LEU A 562 20.97 -15.09 -4.80
C LEU A 562 19.63 -14.93 -5.52
N ARG A 563 18.75 -14.04 -5.01
CA ARG A 563 17.50 -13.66 -5.66
C ARG A 563 17.84 -12.71 -6.81
N SER A 564 17.54 -13.11 -8.04
CA SER A 564 17.90 -12.32 -9.24
C SER A 564 16.84 -11.28 -9.62
N GLU A 565 15.66 -11.34 -9.00
CA GLU A 565 14.50 -10.49 -9.32
C GLU A 565 14.82 -9.00 -9.20
N PHE A 566 15.66 -8.58 -8.25
CA PHE A 566 16.06 -7.20 -8.06
C PHE A 566 16.69 -6.54 -9.30
N LEU A 567 17.26 -7.35 -10.21
CA LEU A 567 17.77 -6.85 -11.48
C LEU A 567 16.68 -6.52 -12.50
N TYR A 568 15.48 -7.08 -12.32
CA TYR A 568 14.38 -7.03 -13.29
C TYR A 568 13.22 -6.18 -12.84
N LEU A 569 13.02 -6.02 -11.53
CA LEU A 569 11.94 -5.24 -10.95
C LEU A 569 12.23 -3.73 -11.04
N ASP A 570 11.20 -2.90 -10.91
CA ASP A 570 11.27 -1.43 -10.87
C ASP A 570 11.94 -0.77 -12.10
N ARG A 571 11.77 -1.40 -13.27
CA ARG A 571 12.34 -0.98 -14.55
C ARG A 571 11.29 -0.97 -15.66
N ASN A 572 11.53 -0.13 -16.66
CA ASN A 572 10.70 -0.06 -17.88
C ASN A 572 11.23 -0.93 -19.03
N HIS A 573 12.37 -1.60 -18.86
CA HIS A 573 13.00 -2.47 -19.85
C HIS A 573 13.79 -3.57 -19.16
N ALA A 574 13.98 -4.72 -19.84
CA ALA A 574 14.80 -5.81 -19.32
C ALA A 574 16.25 -5.36 -19.08
N PRO A 575 16.91 -5.84 -18.01
CA PRO A 575 18.33 -5.57 -17.80
C PRO A 575 19.14 -6.15 -18.96
N SER A 576 20.10 -5.38 -19.45
CA SER A 576 21.01 -5.85 -20.49
C SER A 576 21.90 -7.00 -19.97
N HIS A 577 22.45 -7.80 -20.89
CA HIS A 577 23.45 -8.83 -20.54
C HIS A 577 24.60 -8.25 -19.72
N ASP A 578 25.14 -7.08 -20.11
CA ASP A 578 26.30 -6.48 -19.46
C ASP A 578 25.99 -5.98 -18.04
N GLU A 579 24.81 -5.43 -17.79
CA GLU A 579 24.37 -5.05 -16.45
C GLU A 579 24.27 -6.27 -15.53
N GLN A 580 23.62 -7.33 -16.00
CA GLN A 580 23.50 -8.59 -15.26
C GLN A 580 24.87 -9.20 -14.98
N ALA A 581 25.72 -9.34 -16.02
CA ALA A 581 27.06 -9.94 -15.92
C ALA A 581 27.96 -9.14 -14.97
N THR A 582 27.88 -7.81 -14.99
CA THR A 582 28.63 -6.94 -14.08
C THR A 582 28.21 -7.21 -12.62
N THR A 583 26.92 -7.30 -12.35
CA THR A 583 26.42 -7.54 -11.00
C THR A 583 26.77 -8.93 -10.49
N TYR A 584 26.51 -9.99 -11.27
CA TYR A 584 26.87 -11.35 -10.87
C TYR A 584 28.38 -11.52 -10.65
N SER A 585 29.20 -10.91 -11.52
CA SER A 585 30.67 -10.94 -11.38
C SER A 585 31.15 -10.18 -10.14
N ALA A 586 30.53 -9.05 -9.78
CA ALA A 586 30.88 -8.32 -8.58
C ALA A 586 30.57 -9.13 -7.32
N ILE A 587 29.38 -9.74 -7.22
CA ILE A 587 29.00 -10.65 -6.13
C ILE A 587 29.93 -11.86 -6.06
N ALA A 588 30.21 -12.52 -7.17
CA ALA A 588 31.11 -13.67 -7.21
C ALA A 588 32.54 -13.32 -6.74
N LYS A 589 33.06 -12.13 -7.09
CA LYS A 589 34.36 -11.64 -6.62
C LYS A 589 34.38 -11.39 -5.10
N ALA A 590 33.27 -10.84 -4.55
CA ALA A 590 33.18 -10.62 -3.10
C ALA A 590 33.22 -11.94 -2.30
N LEU A 591 32.68 -13.03 -2.86
CA LEU A 591 32.74 -14.34 -2.24
C LEU A 591 34.11 -15.02 -2.40
N GLY A 592 34.78 -14.82 -3.56
CA GLY A 592 36.02 -15.48 -3.92
C GLY A 592 35.83 -16.91 -4.43
N PRO A 593 36.92 -17.55 -4.95
CA PRO A 593 36.82 -18.76 -5.77
C PRO A 593 36.48 -20.05 -5.01
N THR A 594 36.45 -20.01 -3.71
CA THR A 594 36.24 -21.23 -2.89
C THR A 594 34.85 -21.36 -2.31
N ARG A 595 34.05 -20.30 -2.31
CA ARG A 595 32.70 -20.32 -1.72
C ARG A 595 31.62 -20.55 -2.77
N ASN A 596 30.54 -21.18 -2.34
CA ASN A 596 29.39 -21.41 -3.20
C ASN A 596 28.62 -20.10 -3.46
N LEU A 597 28.20 -19.92 -4.73
CA LEU A 597 27.25 -18.90 -5.16
C LEU A 597 26.12 -19.60 -5.91
N VAL A 598 24.97 -19.77 -5.28
CA VAL A 598 23.76 -20.32 -5.89
C VAL A 598 22.90 -19.18 -6.43
N VAL A 599 22.83 -19.04 -7.74
CA VAL A 599 22.01 -18.04 -8.43
C VAL A 599 20.68 -18.64 -8.82
N ARG A 600 19.58 -18.13 -8.25
CA ARG A 600 18.24 -18.49 -8.69
C ARG A 600 17.93 -17.77 -9.98
N THR A 601 17.47 -18.51 -11.01
CA THR A 601 16.95 -17.87 -12.21
C THR A 601 15.67 -17.10 -11.89
N LEU A 602 15.27 -16.22 -12.78
CA LEU A 602 14.17 -15.27 -12.59
C LEU A 602 12.89 -15.94 -12.09
N ASP A 603 12.40 -15.50 -10.93
CA ASP A 603 11.15 -15.93 -10.32
C ASP A 603 10.16 -14.76 -10.28
N VAL A 604 9.62 -14.42 -11.45
CA VAL A 604 8.59 -13.39 -11.62
C VAL A 604 7.33 -14.01 -12.17
N GLY A 605 6.22 -13.33 -12.03
CA GLY A 605 4.87 -13.82 -12.22
C GLY A 605 4.13 -13.88 -10.89
N GLY A 606 2.87 -14.13 -10.89
CA GLY A 606 2.08 -14.05 -9.67
C GLY A 606 1.96 -12.62 -9.17
N ASP A 607 2.54 -12.36 -8.00
CA ASP A 607 2.56 -11.05 -7.32
C ASP A 607 3.62 -10.05 -7.85
N LYS A 608 4.51 -10.49 -8.76
CA LYS A 608 5.65 -9.70 -9.26
C LYS A 608 5.69 -9.60 -10.77
N PRO A 609 4.74 -8.89 -11.40
CA PRO A 609 4.75 -8.70 -12.85
C PRO A 609 5.92 -7.79 -13.27
N LEU A 610 6.44 -8.00 -14.48
CA LEU A 610 7.39 -7.10 -15.10
C LEU A 610 6.66 -6.12 -16.03
N ALA A 611 6.87 -4.83 -15.82
CA ALA A 611 6.18 -3.78 -16.60
C ALA A 611 6.43 -3.87 -18.12
N TYR A 612 7.56 -4.45 -18.54
CA TYR A 612 7.96 -4.60 -19.94
C TYR A 612 7.75 -6.01 -20.52
N VAL A 613 7.18 -6.93 -19.72
CA VAL A 613 6.82 -8.28 -20.19
C VAL A 613 5.30 -8.39 -20.16
N PRO A 614 4.60 -8.33 -21.30
CA PRO A 614 3.16 -8.52 -21.32
C PRO A 614 2.81 -9.89 -20.73
N MET A 615 2.00 -9.89 -19.68
CA MET A 615 1.49 -11.08 -19.02
C MET A 615 -0.04 -11.01 -19.02
N ASP A 616 -0.69 -12.13 -19.30
CA ASP A 616 -2.15 -12.20 -19.23
C ASP A 616 -2.62 -12.10 -17.77
N SER A 617 -3.78 -11.50 -17.55
CA SER A 617 -4.39 -11.45 -16.23
C SER A 617 -4.88 -12.84 -15.85
N GLU A 618 -4.45 -13.33 -14.69
CA GLU A 618 -4.78 -14.64 -14.17
C GLU A 618 -5.65 -14.55 -12.92
N THR A 619 -6.63 -15.42 -12.78
CA THR A 619 -7.50 -15.48 -11.59
C THR A 619 -6.79 -16.01 -10.35
N ASN A 620 -5.73 -16.76 -10.52
CA ASN A 620 -4.90 -17.30 -9.45
C ASN A 620 -3.40 -17.17 -9.81
N PRO A 621 -2.83 -15.95 -9.74
CA PRO A 621 -1.49 -15.66 -10.24
C PRO A 621 -0.39 -16.52 -9.63
N PHE A 622 -0.49 -16.88 -8.34
CA PHE A 622 0.48 -17.77 -7.68
C PHE A 622 0.47 -19.20 -8.25
N LEU A 623 -0.62 -19.63 -8.91
CA LEU A 623 -0.76 -20.95 -9.56
C LEU A 623 -0.53 -20.90 -11.07
N GLY A 624 -0.25 -19.72 -11.63
CA GLY A 624 -0.18 -19.43 -13.05
C GLY A 624 1.24 -19.43 -13.64
N MET A 625 1.45 -18.48 -14.57
CA MET A 625 2.69 -18.28 -15.32
C MET A 625 3.74 -17.58 -14.44
N ARG A 626 4.59 -18.37 -13.79
CA ARG A 626 5.61 -17.92 -12.84
C ARG A 626 6.90 -18.71 -12.95
N GLY A 627 8.03 -18.05 -12.68
CA GLY A 627 9.34 -18.70 -12.58
C GLY A 627 9.75 -19.40 -13.86
N ILE A 628 10.15 -20.68 -13.76
CA ILE A 628 10.61 -21.44 -14.92
C ILE A 628 9.57 -21.56 -16.04
N ARG A 629 8.28 -21.58 -15.73
CA ARG A 629 7.20 -21.65 -16.73
C ARG A 629 7.24 -20.44 -17.66
N LEU A 630 7.31 -19.23 -17.09
CA LEU A 630 7.43 -18.00 -17.87
C LEU A 630 8.75 -17.96 -18.65
N CYS A 631 9.86 -18.38 -18.01
CA CYS A 631 11.17 -18.40 -18.66
C CYS A 631 11.24 -19.38 -19.84
N LEU A 632 10.52 -20.50 -19.80
CA LEU A 632 10.45 -21.44 -20.90
C LEU A 632 9.48 -21.03 -22.00
N GLU A 633 8.41 -20.30 -21.66
CA GLU A 633 7.55 -19.66 -22.67
C GLU A 633 8.28 -18.54 -23.41
N ARG A 634 9.20 -17.86 -22.72
CA ARG A 634 10.02 -16.76 -23.29
C ARG A 634 11.50 -17.11 -23.15
N PRO A 635 12.02 -18.05 -23.96
CA PRO A 635 13.37 -18.63 -23.80
C PRO A 635 14.50 -17.59 -23.85
N GLN A 636 14.28 -16.46 -24.53
CA GLN A 636 15.29 -15.42 -24.62
C GLN A 636 15.63 -14.80 -23.25
N LEU A 637 14.64 -14.63 -22.35
CA LEU A 637 14.90 -14.15 -21.00
C LEU A 637 15.84 -15.06 -20.23
N LEU A 638 15.63 -16.38 -20.34
CA LEU A 638 16.45 -17.38 -19.68
C LEU A 638 17.85 -17.48 -20.32
N ARG A 639 17.95 -17.41 -21.66
CA ARG A 639 19.22 -17.41 -22.37
C ARG A 639 20.10 -16.22 -21.97
N ASP A 640 19.54 -15.02 -21.99
CA ASP A 640 20.26 -13.80 -21.61
C ASP A 640 20.74 -13.88 -20.15
N GLN A 641 19.91 -14.42 -19.25
CA GLN A 641 20.29 -14.64 -17.86
C GLN A 641 21.38 -15.70 -17.71
N PHE A 642 21.25 -16.86 -18.36
CA PHE A 642 22.30 -17.89 -18.35
C PHE A 642 23.63 -17.35 -18.86
N LYS A 643 23.63 -16.66 -20.00
CA LYS A 643 24.84 -16.03 -20.55
C LYS A 643 25.49 -15.07 -19.57
N ALA A 644 24.70 -14.25 -18.89
CA ALA A 644 25.21 -13.31 -17.88
C ALA A 644 25.78 -14.02 -16.64
N ILE A 645 25.09 -15.05 -16.13
CA ILE A 645 25.57 -15.86 -15.00
C ILE A 645 26.88 -16.58 -15.37
N LEU A 646 26.94 -17.17 -16.56
CA LEU A 646 28.13 -17.89 -17.07
C LEU A 646 29.36 -16.98 -17.19
N SER A 647 29.17 -15.66 -17.39
CA SER A 647 30.26 -14.67 -17.40
C SER A 647 30.98 -14.56 -16.05
N SER A 648 30.41 -15.08 -14.97
CA SER A 648 31.01 -15.15 -13.63
C SER A 648 31.74 -16.47 -13.35
N ALA A 649 31.82 -17.36 -14.33
CA ALA A 649 32.50 -18.65 -14.17
C ALA A 649 33.96 -18.48 -13.73
N GLY A 650 34.37 -19.24 -12.71
CA GLY A 650 35.73 -19.20 -12.13
C GLY A 650 35.95 -18.12 -11.08
N LEU A 651 35.02 -17.18 -10.86
CA LEU A 651 35.14 -16.15 -9.81
C LEU A 651 34.66 -16.69 -8.44
N ALA A 652 33.69 -17.61 -8.45
CA ALA A 652 33.15 -18.34 -7.30
C ALA A 652 32.84 -19.79 -7.72
N ARG A 653 32.46 -20.65 -6.76
CA ARG A 653 31.84 -21.95 -7.08
C ARG A 653 30.39 -21.71 -7.50
N LEU A 654 30.21 -21.52 -8.81
CA LEU A 654 28.92 -21.13 -9.38
C LEU A 654 27.97 -22.31 -9.46
N HIS A 655 26.75 -22.11 -8.96
CA HIS A 655 25.60 -23.01 -9.08
C HIS A 655 24.41 -22.23 -9.64
N ILE A 656 23.55 -22.90 -10.40
CA ILE A 656 22.32 -22.33 -10.94
C ILE A 656 21.14 -23.10 -10.39
N MET A 657 20.10 -22.42 -9.95
CA MET A 657 18.89 -23.00 -9.36
C MET A 657 17.64 -22.53 -10.12
N LEU A 658 16.83 -23.48 -10.54
CA LEU A 658 15.58 -23.21 -11.25
C LEU A 658 14.40 -23.18 -10.27
N PRO A 659 13.62 -22.08 -10.22
CA PRO A 659 12.42 -21.97 -9.37
C PRO A 659 11.20 -22.62 -10.02
N MET A 660 10.18 -22.96 -9.24
CA MET A 660 8.84 -23.40 -9.68
C MET A 660 8.81 -24.65 -10.58
N VAL A 661 9.83 -25.50 -10.53
CA VAL A 661 9.90 -26.72 -11.34
C VAL A 661 8.87 -27.73 -10.85
N THR A 662 8.14 -28.32 -11.81
CA THR A 662 7.13 -29.35 -11.55
C THR A 662 7.34 -30.63 -12.35
N GLN A 663 8.03 -30.54 -13.49
CA GLN A 663 8.22 -31.65 -14.43
C GLN A 663 9.67 -31.79 -14.89
N LEU A 664 10.11 -33.03 -15.15
CA LEU A 664 11.45 -33.28 -15.69
C LEU A 664 11.69 -32.66 -17.06
N SER A 665 10.65 -32.46 -17.85
CA SER A 665 10.73 -31.78 -19.15
C SER A 665 11.18 -30.35 -19.03
N GLU A 666 10.75 -29.62 -17.96
CA GLU A 666 11.15 -28.26 -17.69
C GLU A 666 12.66 -28.20 -17.36
N LEU A 667 13.13 -29.09 -16.49
CA LEU A 667 14.55 -29.21 -16.16
C LEU A 667 15.41 -29.50 -17.41
N ARG A 668 14.99 -30.47 -18.21
CA ARG A 668 15.73 -30.90 -19.41
C ARG A 668 15.84 -29.80 -20.43
N LEU A 669 14.73 -29.07 -20.68
CA LEU A 669 14.73 -27.96 -21.60
C LEU A 669 15.63 -26.81 -21.09
N ALA A 670 15.55 -26.47 -19.80
CA ALA A 670 16.42 -25.45 -19.20
C ALA A 670 17.90 -25.86 -19.28
N ARG A 671 18.22 -27.16 -19.03
CA ARG A 671 19.58 -27.69 -19.18
C ARG A 671 20.08 -27.54 -20.62
N GLN A 672 19.26 -27.89 -21.59
CA GLN A 672 19.61 -27.74 -23.02
C GLN A 672 19.96 -26.28 -23.34
N LEU A 673 19.15 -25.31 -22.89
CA LEU A 673 19.42 -23.89 -23.09
C LEU A 673 20.74 -23.46 -22.41
N LEU A 674 21.02 -23.95 -21.19
CA LEU A 674 22.27 -23.67 -20.48
C LEU A 674 23.48 -24.21 -21.25
N GLU A 675 23.38 -25.43 -21.75
CA GLU A 675 24.46 -26.09 -22.54
C GLU A 675 24.74 -25.33 -23.84
N GLU A 676 23.71 -24.88 -24.55
CA GLU A 676 23.82 -24.09 -25.76
C GLU A 676 24.52 -22.77 -25.50
N GLU A 677 24.17 -22.02 -24.44
CA GLU A 677 24.82 -20.77 -24.09
C GLU A 677 26.27 -20.95 -23.61
N ALA A 678 26.55 -21.99 -22.84
CA ALA A 678 27.90 -22.32 -22.41
C ALA A 678 28.81 -22.68 -23.61
N GLN A 679 28.28 -23.45 -24.55
CA GLN A 679 29.00 -23.78 -25.80
C GLN A 679 29.28 -22.51 -26.62
N ALA A 680 28.30 -21.61 -26.74
CA ALA A 680 28.48 -20.33 -27.44
C ALA A 680 29.58 -19.46 -26.82
N LEU A 681 29.75 -19.55 -25.48
CA LEU A 681 30.80 -18.85 -24.73
C LEU A 681 32.15 -19.64 -24.73
N GLY A 682 32.21 -20.84 -25.28
CA GLY A 682 33.43 -21.67 -25.31
C GLY A 682 33.79 -22.26 -23.95
N LEU A 683 32.86 -22.38 -23.04
CA LEU A 683 33.09 -22.98 -21.71
C LEU A 683 33.13 -24.50 -21.80
N THR A 684 34.13 -25.10 -21.16
CA THR A 684 34.31 -26.56 -21.13
C THR A 684 33.70 -27.22 -19.90
N ALA A 685 33.44 -26.46 -18.83
CA ALA A 685 32.84 -26.92 -17.61
C ALA A 685 31.55 -26.09 -17.34
N LEU A 686 30.47 -26.83 -17.09
CA LEU A 686 29.18 -26.22 -16.71
C LEU A 686 29.14 -25.97 -15.21
N PRO A 687 28.47 -24.88 -14.75
CA PRO A 687 28.09 -24.77 -13.36
C PRO A 687 27.13 -25.90 -12.98
N LYS A 688 27.07 -26.23 -11.70
CA LYS A 688 26.10 -27.20 -11.18
C LYS A 688 24.68 -26.64 -11.36
N LEU A 689 23.76 -27.52 -11.82
CA LEU A 689 22.37 -27.16 -12.02
C LEU A 689 21.48 -27.89 -11.02
N GLY A 690 20.77 -27.16 -10.19
CA GLY A 690 19.79 -27.67 -9.23
C GLY A 690 18.39 -27.10 -9.45
N ILE A 691 17.44 -27.58 -8.68
CA ILE A 691 16.07 -27.08 -8.67
C ILE A 691 15.65 -26.64 -7.26
N MET A 692 14.76 -25.66 -7.20
CA MET A 692 14.08 -25.30 -5.97
C MET A 692 12.90 -26.25 -5.74
N ILE A 693 12.88 -26.89 -4.58
CA ILE A 693 11.75 -27.72 -4.13
C ILE A 693 10.79 -26.83 -3.37
N GLU A 694 9.84 -26.31 -4.07
CA GLU A 694 8.82 -25.39 -3.54
C GLU A 694 7.40 -25.73 -4.02
N VAL A 695 7.29 -26.62 -5.01
CA VAL A 695 6.02 -27.21 -5.44
C VAL A 695 5.94 -28.64 -4.91
N PRO A 696 4.84 -29.04 -4.24
CA PRO A 696 4.69 -30.39 -3.70
C PRO A 696 4.92 -31.52 -4.72
N ALA A 697 4.56 -31.28 -5.99
CA ALA A 697 4.80 -32.25 -7.08
C ALA A 697 6.29 -32.57 -7.24
N ALA A 698 7.17 -31.55 -7.20
CA ALA A 698 8.62 -31.76 -7.29
C ALA A 698 9.16 -32.50 -6.06
N ALA A 699 8.67 -32.20 -4.86
CA ALA A 699 9.06 -32.90 -3.64
C ALA A 699 8.68 -34.38 -3.67
N LEU A 700 7.47 -34.70 -4.17
CA LEU A 700 7.00 -36.09 -4.33
C LEU A 700 7.75 -36.87 -5.41
N MET A 701 8.28 -36.20 -6.42
CA MET A 701 9.03 -36.78 -7.54
C MET A 701 10.55 -36.59 -7.40
N ALA A 702 11.03 -36.23 -6.21
CA ALA A 702 12.45 -35.93 -5.98
C ALA A 702 13.39 -37.07 -6.35
N ASP A 703 12.95 -38.33 -6.24
CA ASP A 703 13.68 -39.52 -6.66
C ASP A 703 13.91 -39.59 -8.19
N LEU A 704 12.96 -39.08 -8.99
CA LEU A 704 13.10 -38.98 -10.44
C LEU A 704 13.97 -37.78 -10.86
N PHE A 705 13.96 -36.68 -10.10
CA PHE A 705 14.82 -35.53 -10.35
C PHE A 705 16.26 -35.75 -9.92
N ALA A 706 16.50 -36.47 -8.82
CA ALA A 706 17.83 -36.66 -8.22
C ALA A 706 18.93 -37.19 -9.17
N PRO A 707 18.65 -38.09 -10.11
CA PRO A 707 19.64 -38.50 -11.11
C PRO A 707 20.05 -37.37 -12.08
N GLU A 708 19.16 -36.41 -12.31
CA GLU A 708 19.31 -35.35 -13.33
C GLU A 708 19.73 -33.98 -12.76
N VAL A 709 19.75 -33.80 -11.46
CA VAL A 709 20.19 -32.56 -10.83
C VAL A 709 21.49 -32.73 -10.07
N ASP A 710 22.17 -31.65 -9.76
CA ASP A 710 23.38 -31.67 -8.92
C ASP A 710 23.06 -31.42 -7.45
N PHE A 711 21.95 -30.75 -7.14
CA PHE A 711 21.48 -30.44 -5.79
C PHE A 711 20.00 -30.07 -5.78
N PHE A 712 19.46 -30.00 -4.56
CA PHE A 712 18.16 -29.45 -4.29
C PHE A 712 18.27 -28.29 -3.28
N SER A 713 17.42 -27.27 -3.40
CA SER A 713 17.24 -26.26 -2.38
C SER A 713 15.75 -26.11 -2.08
N ILE A 714 15.37 -26.19 -0.82
CA ILE A 714 13.96 -26.22 -0.40
C ILE A 714 13.50 -24.80 -0.10
N GLY A 715 12.53 -24.29 -0.88
CA GLY A 715 11.84 -23.02 -0.68
C GLY A 715 10.62 -23.21 0.24
N THR A 716 10.82 -23.18 1.57
CA THR A 716 9.76 -23.53 2.53
C THR A 716 8.56 -22.61 2.48
N ASN A 717 8.70 -21.35 2.03
CA ASN A 717 7.59 -20.40 1.96
C ASN A 717 6.53 -20.86 0.96
N ASP A 718 6.93 -21.05 -0.31
CA ASP A 718 6.04 -21.48 -1.37
C ASP A 718 5.64 -22.98 -1.18
N LEU A 719 6.56 -23.82 -0.69
CA LEU A 719 6.23 -25.21 -0.36
C LEU A 719 5.10 -25.28 0.69
N THR A 720 5.14 -24.43 1.72
CA THR A 720 4.09 -24.35 2.74
C THR A 720 2.77 -23.87 2.13
N GLN A 721 2.82 -22.78 1.37
CA GLN A 721 1.67 -22.18 0.69
C GLN A 721 0.93 -23.23 -0.16
N TYR A 722 1.65 -23.94 -1.02
CA TYR A 722 1.06 -24.93 -1.93
C TYR A 722 0.66 -26.23 -1.23
N THR A 723 1.38 -26.64 -0.18
CA THR A 723 1.03 -27.85 0.59
C THR A 723 -0.24 -27.65 1.40
N LEU A 724 -0.40 -26.49 2.04
CA LEU A 724 -1.55 -26.20 2.90
C LEU A 724 -2.70 -25.53 2.13
N ALA A 725 -2.49 -25.18 0.84
CA ALA A 725 -3.44 -24.39 0.04
C ALA A 725 -3.86 -23.10 0.74
N MET A 726 -2.91 -22.41 1.37
CA MET A 726 -3.09 -21.16 2.10
C MET A 726 -2.21 -20.11 1.49
N ASP A 727 -2.82 -19.02 1.04
CA ASP A 727 -2.07 -17.86 0.58
C ASP A 727 -1.41 -17.16 1.77
N ARG A 728 -0.09 -16.97 1.70
CA ARG A 728 0.73 -16.33 2.74
C ARG A 728 0.42 -14.84 2.92
N ASP A 729 -0.18 -14.20 1.91
CA ASP A 729 -0.54 -12.79 1.95
C ASP A 729 -2.02 -12.58 2.34
N HIS A 730 -2.78 -13.69 2.50
CA HIS A 730 -4.18 -13.62 2.90
C HIS A 730 -4.32 -13.19 4.37
N PRO A 731 -5.04 -12.09 4.70
CA PRO A 731 -5.06 -11.49 6.05
C PRO A 731 -5.45 -12.43 7.19
N ARG A 732 -6.28 -13.44 6.93
CA ARG A 732 -6.76 -14.40 7.95
C ARG A 732 -6.05 -15.73 7.92
N LEU A 733 -5.40 -16.12 6.83
CA LEU A 733 -4.76 -17.43 6.66
C LEU A 733 -3.25 -17.37 6.83
N ALA A 734 -2.61 -16.22 6.60
CA ALA A 734 -1.16 -16.06 6.71
C ALA A 734 -0.59 -16.57 8.04
N GLY A 735 -1.24 -16.29 9.16
CA GLY A 735 -0.83 -16.79 10.48
C GLY A 735 -1.03 -18.30 10.70
N GLN A 736 -1.72 -18.98 9.79
CA GLN A 736 -1.95 -20.43 9.83
C GLN A 736 -1.02 -21.18 8.87
N ALA A 737 -0.41 -20.48 7.91
CA ALA A 737 0.55 -21.04 6.96
C ALA A 737 1.93 -21.23 7.62
N ASP A 738 2.03 -22.21 8.52
CA ASP A 738 3.24 -22.47 9.32
C ASP A 738 4.09 -23.59 8.69
N SER A 739 5.37 -23.30 8.37
CA SER A 739 6.33 -24.25 7.80
C SER A 739 6.65 -25.44 8.71
N PHE A 740 6.36 -25.36 10.00
CA PHE A 740 6.50 -26.48 10.94
C PHE A 740 5.35 -27.50 10.83
N HIS A 741 4.41 -27.30 9.91
CA HIS A 741 3.33 -28.25 9.72
C HIS A 741 3.86 -29.62 9.28
N PRO A 742 3.44 -30.74 9.92
CA PRO A 742 3.99 -32.06 9.65
C PRO A 742 3.92 -32.51 8.18
N ALA A 743 2.94 -32.03 7.41
CA ALA A 743 2.87 -32.32 5.97
C ALA A 743 4.06 -31.73 5.21
N VAL A 744 4.46 -30.49 5.55
CA VAL A 744 5.64 -29.83 4.95
C VAL A 744 6.91 -30.55 5.35
N LEU A 745 7.05 -30.91 6.62
CA LEU A 745 8.22 -31.65 7.14
C LEU A 745 8.38 -33.03 6.46
N ARG A 746 7.28 -33.72 6.17
CA ARG A 746 7.31 -35.00 5.43
C ARG A 746 7.79 -34.81 4.01
N LEU A 747 7.43 -33.75 3.33
CA LEU A 747 7.93 -33.42 1.98
C LEU A 747 9.43 -33.12 2.01
N ILE A 748 9.90 -32.36 3.03
CA ILE A 748 11.33 -32.10 3.25
C ILE A 748 12.07 -33.43 3.45
N ALA A 749 11.63 -34.28 4.38
CA ALA A 749 12.23 -35.57 4.69
C ALA A 749 12.29 -36.51 3.46
N SER A 750 11.21 -36.53 2.66
CA SER A 750 11.14 -37.31 1.43
C SER A 750 12.15 -36.82 0.39
N THR A 751 12.28 -35.49 0.22
CA THR A 751 13.25 -34.88 -0.69
C THR A 751 14.68 -35.23 -0.29
N VAL A 752 15.02 -35.03 1.00
CA VAL A 752 16.35 -35.33 1.53
C VAL A 752 16.69 -36.80 1.32
N LYS A 753 15.80 -37.74 1.64
CA LYS A 753 15.99 -39.17 1.43
C LYS A 753 16.25 -39.52 -0.05
N ALA A 754 15.49 -38.92 -0.96
CA ALA A 754 15.65 -39.14 -2.39
C ALA A 754 16.98 -38.60 -2.92
N ALA A 755 17.36 -37.40 -2.49
CA ALA A 755 18.60 -36.72 -2.84
C ALA A 755 19.84 -37.56 -2.38
N HIS A 756 19.87 -37.91 -1.11
CA HIS A 756 20.99 -38.64 -0.50
C HIS A 756 21.16 -40.05 -1.11
N ALA A 757 20.06 -40.68 -1.54
CA ALA A 757 20.15 -41.96 -2.26
C ALA A 757 20.94 -41.87 -3.58
N HIS A 758 21.06 -40.66 -4.14
CA HIS A 758 21.79 -40.31 -5.36
C HIS A 758 23.07 -39.49 -5.10
N GLY A 759 23.47 -39.32 -3.83
CA GLY A 759 24.67 -38.57 -3.44
C GLY A 759 24.54 -37.05 -3.73
N LYS A 760 23.32 -36.49 -3.70
CA LYS A 760 23.03 -35.08 -3.90
C LYS A 760 22.78 -34.39 -2.56
N TRP A 761 23.30 -33.18 -2.39
CA TRP A 761 23.06 -32.38 -1.20
C TRP A 761 21.74 -31.61 -1.28
N VAL A 762 21.20 -31.27 -0.11
CA VAL A 762 19.95 -30.56 0.04
C VAL A 762 20.13 -29.33 0.94
N GLY A 763 19.85 -28.13 0.39
CA GLY A 763 19.78 -26.91 1.16
C GLY A 763 18.34 -26.53 1.50
N VAL A 764 18.18 -25.64 2.49
CA VAL A 764 16.92 -24.95 2.79
C VAL A 764 17.15 -23.45 2.73
N CYS A 765 16.38 -22.74 1.91
CA CYS A 765 16.53 -21.28 1.71
C CYS A 765 15.26 -20.48 2.05
N GLY A 766 14.18 -21.13 2.47
CA GLY A 766 12.98 -20.45 2.96
C GLY A 766 13.16 -19.83 4.34
N ALA A 767 12.15 -19.05 4.79
CA ALA A 767 12.18 -18.35 6.07
C ALA A 767 12.47 -19.27 7.27
N MET A 768 12.04 -20.52 7.21
CA MET A 768 12.27 -21.54 8.24
C MET A 768 13.76 -21.75 8.55
N ALA A 769 14.65 -21.65 7.56
CA ALA A 769 16.10 -21.81 7.78
C ALA A 769 16.69 -20.71 8.69
N SER A 770 16.03 -19.55 8.76
CA SER A 770 16.42 -18.40 9.58
C SER A 770 15.86 -18.45 11.02
N GLU A 771 15.06 -19.46 11.37
CA GLU A 771 14.52 -19.66 12.72
C GLU A 771 15.47 -20.58 13.51
N THR A 772 16.08 -20.09 14.61
CA THR A 772 16.95 -20.91 15.47
C THR A 772 16.24 -22.15 16.02
N LEU A 773 14.94 -22.04 16.26
CA LEU A 773 14.09 -23.16 16.69
C LEU A 773 14.03 -24.30 15.65
N ALA A 774 14.16 -23.99 14.35
CA ALA A 774 14.12 -24.98 13.28
C ALA A 774 15.44 -25.73 13.09
N VAL A 775 16.55 -25.20 13.59
CA VAL A 775 17.89 -25.78 13.37
C VAL A 775 17.93 -27.26 13.74
N PRO A 776 17.61 -27.69 14.98
CA PRO A 776 17.70 -29.13 15.33
C PRO A 776 16.77 -29.98 14.47
N LEU A 777 15.63 -29.45 14.06
CA LEU A 777 14.67 -30.17 13.21
C LEU A 777 15.24 -30.38 11.80
N LEU A 778 15.74 -29.31 11.15
CA LEU A 778 16.27 -29.39 9.78
C LEU A 778 17.52 -30.27 9.70
N LEU A 779 18.45 -30.14 10.68
CA LEU A 779 19.61 -31.01 10.77
C LEU A 779 19.20 -32.48 10.97
N GLY A 780 18.24 -32.74 11.85
CA GLY A 780 17.72 -34.08 12.11
C GLY A 780 16.97 -34.71 10.93
N LEU A 781 16.37 -33.88 10.05
CA LEU A 781 15.80 -34.32 8.78
C LEU A 781 16.87 -34.65 7.72
N GLY A 782 18.15 -34.30 7.97
CA GLY A 782 19.28 -34.54 7.11
C GLY A 782 19.55 -33.46 6.07
N VAL A 783 19.13 -32.21 6.32
CA VAL A 783 19.47 -31.06 5.46
C VAL A 783 20.96 -30.76 5.60
N ASP A 784 21.66 -30.47 4.48
CA ASP A 784 23.12 -30.28 4.43
C ASP A 784 23.50 -28.78 4.52
N GLU A 785 22.62 -27.87 4.04
CA GLU A 785 22.88 -26.44 3.99
C GLU A 785 21.69 -25.65 4.53
N LEU A 786 21.96 -24.61 5.34
CA LEU A 786 20.98 -23.61 5.80
C LEU A 786 21.33 -22.27 5.18
N SER A 787 20.50 -21.82 4.22
CA SER A 787 20.66 -20.51 3.60
C SER A 787 19.72 -19.50 4.28
N VAL A 788 20.30 -18.54 4.99
CA VAL A 788 19.59 -17.71 5.98
C VAL A 788 19.69 -16.23 5.66
N SER A 789 18.83 -15.42 6.26
CA SER A 789 18.94 -13.97 6.21
C SER A 789 20.26 -13.51 6.81
N VAL A 790 20.95 -12.57 6.16
CA VAL A 790 22.33 -12.15 6.49
C VAL A 790 22.55 -11.80 7.97
N PRO A 791 21.68 -11.02 8.65
CA PRO A 791 21.86 -10.69 10.07
C PRO A 791 21.79 -11.88 11.02
N LEU A 792 21.20 -13.00 10.59
CA LEU A 792 20.94 -14.20 11.42
C LEU A 792 22.05 -15.27 11.30
N ILE A 793 23.02 -15.08 10.41
CA ILE A 793 24.13 -16.03 10.21
C ILE A 793 24.82 -16.38 11.53
N PRO A 794 25.23 -15.41 12.41
CA PRO A 794 25.90 -15.72 13.66
C PRO A 794 25.05 -16.58 14.61
N ALA A 795 23.75 -16.25 14.72
CA ALA A 795 22.82 -16.94 15.60
C ALA A 795 22.55 -18.39 15.14
N ILE A 796 22.35 -18.60 13.83
CA ILE A 796 22.12 -19.93 13.26
C ILE A 796 23.40 -20.79 13.40
N LYS A 797 24.59 -20.24 13.15
CA LYS A 797 25.83 -20.96 13.35
C LYS A 797 26.06 -21.34 14.83
N ALA A 798 25.68 -20.46 15.75
CA ALA A 798 25.70 -20.79 17.18
C ALA A 798 24.71 -21.93 17.49
N ALA A 799 23.47 -21.85 16.99
CA ALA A 799 22.48 -22.89 17.20
C ALA A 799 22.90 -24.26 16.65
N VAL A 800 23.62 -24.29 15.52
CA VAL A 800 24.23 -25.54 15.01
C VAL A 800 25.29 -26.09 15.98
N ARG A 801 26.13 -25.23 16.55
CA ARG A 801 27.16 -25.64 17.50
C ARG A 801 26.62 -26.10 18.84
N ASP A 802 25.40 -25.72 19.20
CA ASP A 802 24.77 -26.03 20.48
C ASP A 802 24.02 -27.39 20.50
N VAL A 803 23.99 -28.14 19.41
CA VAL A 803 23.22 -29.39 19.29
C VAL A 803 24.10 -30.57 18.90
N ASP A 804 23.62 -31.78 19.19
CA ASP A 804 24.15 -33.05 18.74
C ASP A 804 23.27 -33.63 17.64
N LEU A 805 23.84 -34.14 16.55
CA LEU A 805 23.07 -34.65 15.40
C LEU A 805 22.16 -35.81 15.77
N VAL A 806 22.61 -36.67 16.69
CA VAL A 806 21.81 -37.82 17.14
C VAL A 806 20.52 -37.34 17.82
N ASP A 807 20.62 -36.33 18.68
CA ASP A 807 19.42 -35.75 19.34
C ASP A 807 18.51 -35.04 18.34
N CYS A 808 19.11 -34.35 17.37
CA CYS A 808 18.37 -33.72 16.26
C CYS A 808 17.55 -34.75 15.45
N GLN A 809 18.13 -35.93 15.17
CA GLN A 809 17.43 -37.01 14.50
C GLN A 809 16.25 -37.53 15.33
N GLY A 810 16.41 -37.61 16.65
CA GLY A 810 15.35 -38.04 17.57
C GLY A 810 14.16 -37.07 17.54
N ILE A 811 14.40 -35.74 17.66
CA ILE A 811 13.32 -34.74 17.66
C ILE A 811 12.66 -34.60 16.28
N ALA A 812 13.43 -34.75 15.20
CA ALA A 812 12.88 -34.73 13.83
C ALA A 812 11.94 -35.94 13.60
N GLN A 813 12.33 -37.13 14.04
CA GLN A 813 11.47 -38.32 13.94
C GLN A 813 10.17 -38.14 14.75
N GLN A 814 10.26 -37.56 15.96
CA GLN A 814 9.09 -37.23 16.77
C GLN A 814 8.18 -36.24 16.04
N ALA A 815 8.73 -35.14 15.50
CA ALA A 815 8.00 -34.09 14.80
C ALA A 815 7.20 -34.60 13.59
N LEU A 816 7.76 -35.57 12.83
CA LEU A 816 7.08 -36.22 11.70
C LEU A 816 5.81 -37.00 12.13
N GLY A 817 5.71 -37.41 13.39
CA GLY A 817 4.57 -38.14 13.94
C GLY A 817 3.48 -37.24 14.55
N LEU A 818 3.72 -35.94 14.72
CA LEU A 818 2.77 -35.01 15.32
C LEU A 818 1.65 -34.61 14.33
N GLU A 819 0.60 -33.95 14.86
CA GLU A 819 -0.62 -33.65 14.12
C GLU A 819 -0.70 -32.19 13.66
N SER A 820 0.06 -31.25 14.27
CA SER A 820 -0.02 -29.82 14.00
C SER A 820 1.32 -29.11 14.17
N ALA A 821 1.47 -27.97 13.50
CA ALA A 821 2.62 -27.09 13.63
C ALA A 821 2.81 -26.60 15.11
N GLY A 822 1.72 -26.32 15.81
CA GLY A 822 1.77 -25.93 17.23
C GLY A 822 2.41 -26.99 18.12
N GLN A 823 2.05 -28.27 17.92
CA GLN A 823 2.67 -29.38 18.67
C GLN A 823 4.15 -29.55 18.29
N VAL A 824 4.54 -29.33 17.03
CA VAL A 824 5.95 -29.39 16.61
C VAL A 824 6.74 -28.26 17.28
N ARG A 825 6.24 -27.05 17.25
CA ARG A 825 6.89 -25.89 17.91
C ARG A 825 7.04 -26.10 19.41
N GLU A 826 6.04 -26.68 20.06
CA GLU A 826 6.10 -26.97 21.50
C GLU A 826 7.14 -28.04 21.82
N ALA A 827 7.18 -29.12 21.06
CA ALA A 827 8.21 -30.17 21.21
C ALA A 827 9.63 -29.61 21.06
N LEU A 828 9.83 -28.70 20.09
CA LEU A 828 11.12 -28.04 19.88
C LEU A 828 11.49 -27.07 20.97
N ARG A 829 10.53 -26.34 21.55
CA ARG A 829 10.76 -25.46 22.71
C ARG A 829 11.22 -26.26 23.93
N LEU A 830 10.51 -27.37 24.24
CA LEU A 830 10.90 -28.26 25.33
C LEU A 830 12.31 -28.84 25.11
N TYR A 831 12.63 -29.23 23.89
CA TYR A 831 13.96 -29.71 23.53
C TYR A 831 15.02 -28.59 23.77
N HIS A 832 14.73 -27.38 23.33
CA HIS A 832 15.66 -26.24 23.49
C HIS A 832 15.86 -25.87 24.96
N GLU A 833 14.81 -25.85 25.79
CA GLU A 833 14.90 -25.60 27.21
C GLU A 833 15.76 -26.65 27.92
N ALA A 834 15.57 -27.93 27.59
CA ALA A 834 16.37 -29.01 28.16
C ALA A 834 17.87 -28.95 27.75
N THR A 835 18.15 -28.44 26.55
CA THR A 835 19.53 -28.38 26.02
C THR A 835 20.29 -27.17 26.57
N VAL A 836 19.62 -26.05 26.79
CA VAL A 836 20.20 -24.80 27.33
C VAL A 836 20.55 -24.96 28.84
N ASP A 837 19.72 -25.65 29.63
CA ASP A 837 20.01 -25.90 31.04
C ASP A 837 21.29 -26.75 31.23
N ILE A 838 21.56 -27.66 30.30
CA ILE A 838 22.78 -28.49 30.35
C ILE A 838 24.05 -27.67 30.05
N SER A 839 23.97 -26.72 29.11
CA SER A 839 25.13 -25.87 28.74
C SER A 839 25.52 -24.90 29.86
N LEU A 840 24.57 -24.35 30.60
CA LEU A 840 24.84 -23.50 31.78
C LEU A 840 25.47 -24.26 32.97
N VAL A 841 25.23 -25.59 33.05
CA VAL A 841 25.82 -26.44 34.11
C VAL A 841 27.24 -26.89 33.73
N LEU A 842 27.58 -26.95 32.45
CA LEU A 842 28.90 -27.37 31.98
C LEU A 842 29.94 -26.22 31.87
N GLU A 843 29.50 -24.97 31.84
CA GLU A 843 30.42 -23.81 31.86
C GLU A 843 30.76 -23.27 33.28
N ASN A 844 30.18 -23.82 34.35
CA ASN A 844 30.53 -23.57 35.75
C ASN A 844 31.29 -24.78 36.34
#